data_5380f2350df6d62f976292edc580be5a
#
_entry.id   5380f2350df6d62f976292edc580be5a
#
_cell.length_a   1.000
_cell.length_b   1.000
_cell.length_c   1.000
_cell.angle_alpha   90.00
_cell.angle_beta   90.00
_cell.angle_gamma   90.00
#
_symmetry.space_group_name_H-M   'P 1'
#
loop_
_entity.id
_entity.type
_entity.pdbx_description
1 polymer ?
#
loop_
_entity_poly.entity_id
_entity_poly.type
_entity_poly.pdbx_seq_one_letter_code
_entity_poly.pdbx_strand_id
1 'polypeptide(L)'
;MRAPRHLFLASLVLASSLPAASPAPNDSRFGFSGPEIFPVDNGIDFLRTADMDGDGRNDLVVVNNARSKIAILLNQTGLTNPAASTRPQPVGRRDVNELPPGSRFRIESISSEKRISSLVVEDLNGDQRPDLAYFGEPKELVVQLNHGTNSWSLPRRIDLPDGLLNPNALASGDINGDHLPDLLLLAERHVHVILQRPDHSLADPVKLPYSGSVKAVQVHDIDGDGRLDLLLVNWDHPNPFRFRLQDAHGQLGPETHLPLAPVRSYTADDLDGDRRTELVTIAAKSGRAAVSNVRRKPADAAVGPLLDGPFSVLPLPRTDKSRRGMAWSDINADNLPDLLVADPDGGQVLVHLQQPDGSLAAPGTYPALSGVTDIAALDWNHDRVTELLLLSPDEKQVGLAMVEKSGRVAFPKPLPIQGKPLALAAGELAVGQPVVAVIAEREEKRSKDGKPESVVLRELVLVGPDLKPIAQTLADSFKGNPSTLAFHDADQDGLTDLVVLTPYEKIKVLRQRPASQDARRFEEIDINPPGGSSDAPWLALADADADGKPELLLAQKNFVRAVVLQGSPGHDASWNFAVRDQVNGASSSSRIVGAAVLPLPGSKSPALVLFDADRKGLTLCTRNAAGVWEPGKTLALPVTDFASLQPISLGTNTASPNAIAFLGPNAVAWKSFSGESWELGELDGYETPVKDGFLHDVISGDLNQDGRRDLVFMETTKAYVDLVTFEKPSRLVPATRWPVFEERTFRQRRPVEAPEPREALVAELTGDGKPDLAILVHDRILVYPQE
;
A
#
# COMPACT_ATOMS: atom_id res chain seq x y z
N MET A 1 62.04 10.61 62.84
CA MET A 1 62.26 9.15 62.82
C MET A 1 61.50 8.57 61.61
N ARG A 2 62.23 8.05 60.65
CA ARG A 2 61.72 7.57 59.37
C ARG A 2 61.19 6.13 59.50
N ALA A 3 59.99 5.85 58.95
CA ALA A 3 59.50 4.48 58.74
C ALA A 3 59.59 4.10 57.23
N PRO A 4 59.90 2.86 56.87
CA PRO A 4 60.19 2.45 55.51
C PRO A 4 58.94 2.09 54.69
N ARG A 5 59.02 2.43 53.41
CA ARG A 5 58.03 2.06 52.40
C ARG A 5 58.25 0.63 51.91
N HIS A 6 57.28 -0.25 52.00
CA HIS A 6 57.26 -1.53 51.30
C HIS A 6 56.73 -1.38 49.90
N LEU A 7 57.58 -1.72 48.92
CA LEU A 7 57.25 -1.90 47.51
C LEU A 7 56.56 -3.26 47.34
N PHE A 8 55.30 -3.28 46.85
CA PHE A 8 54.68 -4.47 46.30
C PHE A 8 54.94 -4.51 44.80
N LEU A 9 55.71 -5.49 44.34
CA LEU A 9 55.87 -5.88 42.93
C LEU A 9 54.62 -6.68 42.55
N ALA A 10 53.75 -6.14 41.70
CA ALA A 10 52.70 -6.88 41.04
C ALA A 10 53.26 -7.46 39.73
N SER A 11 53.37 -8.76 39.68
CA SER A 11 53.72 -9.53 38.47
C SER A 11 52.52 -9.53 37.52
N LEU A 12 52.66 -8.81 36.41
CA LEU A 12 51.70 -8.84 35.31
C LEU A 12 51.95 -10.11 34.48
N VAL A 13 51.08 -11.11 34.62
CA VAL A 13 51.05 -12.28 33.72
C VAL A 13 50.32 -11.83 32.46
N LEU A 14 51.04 -11.57 31.38
CA LEU A 14 50.47 -11.44 30.03
C LEU A 14 50.01 -12.82 29.56
N ALA A 15 48.72 -13.09 29.65
CA ALA A 15 48.09 -14.18 28.91
C ALA A 15 47.99 -13.75 27.45
N SER A 16 48.87 -14.24 26.59
CA SER A 16 48.72 -14.17 25.14
C SER A 16 47.53 -15.03 24.73
N SER A 17 46.38 -14.40 24.49
CA SER A 17 45.27 -15.04 23.78
C SER A 17 45.72 -15.31 22.35
N LEU A 18 45.99 -16.56 22.02
CA LEU A 18 46.02 -17.03 20.64
C LEU A 18 44.66 -16.70 20.01
N PRO A 19 44.61 -16.11 18.80
CA PRO A 19 43.36 -15.94 18.09
C PRO A 19 42.78 -17.37 17.88
N ALA A 20 41.54 -17.58 18.29
CA ALA A 20 40.80 -18.78 17.93
C ALA A 20 40.92 -18.92 16.40
N ALA A 21 41.37 -20.05 15.93
CA ALA A 21 41.35 -20.38 14.53
C ALA A 21 39.91 -20.23 14.05
N SER A 22 39.70 -19.42 13.05
CA SER A 22 38.44 -19.40 12.32
C SER A 22 38.09 -20.84 11.97
N PRO A 23 36.86 -21.31 12.20
CA PRO A 23 36.49 -22.64 11.73
C PRO A 23 36.79 -22.68 10.22
N ALA A 24 37.40 -23.77 9.79
CA ALA A 24 37.61 -24.04 8.37
C ALA A 24 36.24 -23.92 7.69
N PRO A 25 36.16 -23.39 6.44
CA PRO A 25 34.90 -23.37 5.72
C PRO A 25 34.39 -24.83 5.70
N ASN A 26 33.22 -25.03 6.29
CA ASN A 26 32.52 -26.29 6.20
C ASN A 26 32.34 -26.53 4.70
N ASP A 27 32.90 -27.62 4.21
CA ASP A 27 32.73 -28.11 2.84
C ASP A 27 31.29 -28.68 2.82
N SER A 28 30.30 -27.75 2.76
CA SER A 28 28.89 -28.07 2.83
C SER A 28 28.47 -28.71 1.51
N ARG A 29 28.70 -30.03 1.45
CA ARG A 29 28.25 -30.85 0.31
C ARG A 29 26.80 -31.17 0.51
N PHE A 30 25.98 -30.71 -0.43
CA PHE A 30 24.62 -31.18 -0.54
C PHE A 30 24.62 -32.63 -1.02
N GLY A 31 24.12 -33.53 -0.19
CA GLY A 31 23.97 -34.95 -0.55
C GLY A 31 22.50 -35.32 -0.44
N PHE A 32 21.83 -35.50 -1.56
CA PHE A 32 20.44 -35.99 -1.57
C PHE A 32 20.42 -37.46 -2.01
N SER A 33 19.70 -38.28 -1.26
CA SER A 33 19.33 -39.61 -1.68
C SER A 33 17.88 -39.67 -2.18
N GLY A 34 17.50 -40.79 -2.82
CA GLY A 34 16.11 -40.97 -3.26
C GLY A 34 15.81 -40.56 -4.68
N PRO A 35 14.57 -40.13 -5.02
CA PRO A 35 13.49 -39.78 -4.09
C PRO A 35 12.75 -41.00 -3.49
N GLU A 36 12.31 -40.84 -2.24
CA GLU A 36 11.25 -41.67 -1.69
C GLU A 36 9.91 -41.20 -2.28
N ILE A 37 9.08 -42.13 -2.77
CA ILE A 37 7.85 -41.79 -3.50
C ILE A 37 6.63 -42.18 -2.67
N PHE A 38 5.80 -41.19 -2.35
CA PHE A 38 4.57 -41.37 -1.59
C PHE A 38 3.34 -41.03 -2.44
N PRO A 39 2.66 -42.04 -3.02
CA PRO A 39 1.39 -41.81 -3.72
C PRO A 39 0.34 -41.36 -2.69
N VAL A 40 -0.38 -40.26 -3.04
CA VAL A 40 -1.45 -39.72 -2.19
C VAL A 40 -2.79 -39.83 -2.87
N ASP A 41 -3.02 -39.06 -3.91
CA ASP A 41 -4.24 -39.06 -4.72
C ASP A 41 -4.13 -38.03 -5.86
N ASN A 42 -5.02 -38.09 -6.84
CA ASN A 42 -5.11 -37.07 -7.89
C ASN A 42 -5.71 -35.75 -7.37
N GLY A 43 -5.23 -34.63 -7.89
CA GLY A 43 -5.77 -33.29 -7.58
C GLY A 43 -5.44 -32.81 -6.19
N ILE A 44 -4.23 -33.13 -5.71
CA ILE A 44 -3.67 -32.62 -4.45
C ILE A 44 -2.96 -31.30 -4.65
N ASP A 45 -3.15 -30.39 -3.73
CA ASP A 45 -2.58 -29.04 -3.68
C ASP A 45 -2.22 -28.66 -2.23
N PHE A 46 -1.55 -27.54 -2.00
CA PHE A 46 -1.24 -26.97 -0.68
C PHE A 46 -0.41 -27.89 0.20
N LEU A 47 0.82 -28.15 -0.23
CA LEU A 47 1.78 -28.89 0.59
C LEU A 47 2.23 -28.04 1.79
N ARG A 48 1.94 -28.51 3.02
CA ARG A 48 2.34 -27.87 4.29
C ARG A 48 3.00 -28.88 5.21
N THR A 49 3.74 -28.39 6.19
CA THR A 49 4.38 -29.22 7.21
C THR A 49 4.14 -28.67 8.60
N ALA A 50 3.87 -29.55 9.54
CA ALA A 50 3.78 -29.27 10.98
C ALA A 50 3.75 -30.60 11.76
N ASP A 51 4.03 -30.57 13.06
CA ASP A 51 3.84 -31.73 13.95
C ASP A 51 2.36 -31.81 14.35
N MET A 52 1.57 -32.56 13.56
CA MET A 52 0.11 -32.61 13.67
C MET A 52 -0.39 -33.52 14.82
N ASP A 53 0.40 -34.49 15.26
CA ASP A 53 0.03 -35.42 16.34
C ASP A 53 0.80 -35.21 17.65
N GLY A 54 1.73 -34.24 17.68
CA GLY A 54 2.48 -33.83 18.87
C GLY A 54 3.59 -34.82 19.26
N ASP A 55 4.10 -35.57 18.27
CA ASP A 55 5.14 -36.58 18.51
C ASP A 55 6.58 -36.05 18.31
N GLY A 56 6.71 -34.78 17.95
CA GLY A 56 7.99 -34.09 17.72
C GLY A 56 8.55 -34.29 16.30
N ARG A 57 7.81 -34.88 15.39
CA ARG A 57 8.19 -35.07 14.00
C ARG A 57 7.32 -34.21 13.07
N ASN A 58 7.93 -33.75 12.00
CA ASN A 58 7.17 -33.03 10.97
C ASN A 58 6.31 -34.00 10.15
N ASP A 59 5.03 -33.71 10.10
CA ASP A 59 4.05 -34.35 9.25
C ASP A 59 3.83 -33.50 7.99
N LEU A 60 3.16 -34.06 6.99
CA LEU A 60 2.78 -33.35 5.77
C LEU A 60 1.26 -33.22 5.70
N VAL A 61 0.80 -32.04 5.30
CA VAL A 61 -0.61 -31.74 5.09
C VAL A 61 -0.82 -31.36 3.63
N VAL A 62 -1.80 -32.00 2.96
CA VAL A 62 -2.19 -31.66 1.58
C VAL A 62 -3.71 -31.64 1.44
N VAL A 63 -4.20 -30.79 0.56
CA VAL A 63 -5.63 -30.69 0.21
C VAL A 63 -5.91 -31.57 -1.01
N ASN A 64 -6.99 -32.37 -0.92
CA ASN A 64 -7.53 -33.10 -2.04
C ASN A 64 -8.91 -32.55 -2.41
N ASN A 65 -8.92 -31.60 -3.32
CA ASN A 65 -10.16 -30.96 -3.79
C ASN A 65 -11.07 -31.88 -4.60
N ALA A 66 -10.51 -32.92 -5.22
CA ALA A 66 -11.30 -33.89 -5.99
C ALA A 66 -12.16 -34.77 -5.09
N ARG A 67 -11.75 -34.93 -3.82
CA ARG A 67 -12.46 -35.75 -2.81
C ARG A 67 -12.95 -34.96 -1.61
N SER A 68 -12.86 -33.63 -1.65
CA SER A 68 -13.27 -32.71 -0.56
C SER A 68 -12.71 -33.12 0.82
N LYS A 69 -11.40 -33.36 0.88
CA LYS A 69 -10.70 -33.75 2.11
C LYS A 69 -9.35 -33.07 2.22
N ILE A 70 -8.88 -32.93 3.47
CA ILE A 70 -7.50 -32.63 3.82
C ILE A 70 -6.85 -33.94 4.23
N ALA A 71 -5.75 -34.31 3.61
CA ALA A 71 -4.99 -35.50 3.97
C ALA A 71 -3.77 -35.08 4.80
N ILE A 72 -3.61 -35.74 5.94
CA ILE A 72 -2.48 -35.58 6.87
C ILE A 72 -1.65 -36.85 6.76
N LEU A 73 -0.38 -36.69 6.38
CA LEU A 73 0.58 -37.78 6.28
C LEU A 73 1.42 -37.79 7.57
N LEU A 74 0.99 -38.56 8.55
CA LEU A 74 1.66 -38.67 9.85
C LEU A 74 2.98 -39.38 9.71
N ASN A 75 4.06 -38.81 10.20
CA ASN A 75 5.43 -39.32 10.07
C ASN A 75 5.70 -40.39 11.11
N GLN A 76 5.97 -41.63 10.68
CA GLN A 76 6.23 -42.79 11.51
C GLN A 76 7.72 -43.17 11.62
N THR A 77 8.62 -42.27 11.23
CA THR A 77 10.07 -42.50 11.26
C THR A 77 10.54 -42.86 12.66
N GLY A 78 11.34 -43.94 12.76
CA GLY A 78 11.92 -44.39 14.05
C GLY A 78 10.94 -45.10 15.00
N LEU A 79 9.66 -45.26 14.63
CA LEU A 79 8.74 -46.07 15.42
C LEU A 79 9.10 -47.57 15.27
N THR A 80 9.44 -48.23 16.38
CA THR A 80 9.86 -49.63 16.42
C THR A 80 8.73 -50.62 16.11
N ASN A 81 7.50 -50.15 16.02
CA ASN A 81 6.32 -50.94 15.67
C ASN A 81 5.30 -50.06 14.93
N PRO A 82 5.49 -49.78 13.61
CA PRO A 82 4.43 -49.15 12.84
C PRO A 82 3.20 -50.02 13.07
N ALA A 83 2.12 -49.42 13.57
CA ALA A 83 0.88 -50.12 13.92
C ALA A 83 0.47 -51.01 12.75
N ALA A 84 0.85 -52.28 12.87
CA ALA A 84 0.53 -53.27 11.86
C ALA A 84 -0.98 -53.23 11.72
N SER A 85 -1.48 -52.83 10.56
CA SER A 85 -2.89 -52.89 10.23
C SER A 85 -3.38 -54.31 10.62
N THR A 86 -4.12 -54.40 11.71
CA THR A 86 -4.64 -55.67 12.24
C THR A 86 -5.76 -56.27 11.34
N ARG A 87 -5.98 -55.69 10.15
CA ARG A 87 -6.81 -56.28 9.14
C ARG A 87 -5.99 -57.14 8.18
N PRO A 88 -6.24 -58.46 8.08
CA PRO A 88 -5.66 -59.26 7.00
C PRO A 88 -6.03 -58.64 5.68
N GLN A 89 -5.05 -58.08 4.97
CA GLN A 89 -5.30 -57.58 3.64
C GLN A 89 -5.60 -58.78 2.73
N PRO A 90 -6.65 -58.70 1.88
CA PRO A 90 -6.89 -59.70 0.85
C PRO A 90 -5.66 -59.72 -0.05
N VAL A 91 -5.16 -60.95 -0.39
CA VAL A 91 -4.11 -61.17 -1.37
C VAL A 91 -4.66 -60.85 -2.77
N GLY A 92 -4.87 -59.54 -3.07
CA GLY A 92 -5.26 -58.98 -4.34
C GLY A 92 -4.18 -58.05 -4.87
N ARG A 93 -4.14 -57.79 -6.16
CA ARG A 93 -3.28 -56.77 -6.77
C ARG A 93 -3.35 -55.50 -5.96
N ARG A 94 -2.20 -55.07 -5.36
CA ARG A 94 -2.08 -53.76 -4.73
C ARG A 94 -2.41 -52.72 -5.78
N ASP A 95 -3.24 -51.74 -5.38
CA ASP A 95 -3.38 -50.54 -6.16
C ASP A 95 -2.03 -49.81 -6.11
N VAL A 96 -1.53 -49.40 -7.25
CA VAL A 96 -0.24 -48.68 -7.38
C VAL A 96 -0.28 -47.34 -6.58
N ASN A 97 -1.47 -46.90 -6.17
CA ASN A 97 -1.73 -45.68 -5.44
C ASN A 97 -1.94 -45.88 -3.94
N GLU A 98 -1.65 -47.09 -3.40
CA GLU A 98 -1.68 -47.33 -1.94
C GLU A 98 -0.27 -47.30 -1.36
N LEU A 99 -0.10 -46.63 -0.21
CA LEU A 99 1.16 -46.65 0.52
C LEU A 99 1.54 -48.08 0.91
N PRO A 100 2.80 -48.51 0.73
CA PRO A 100 3.24 -49.83 1.13
C PRO A 100 3.21 -49.97 2.67
N PRO A 101 2.97 -51.19 3.19
CA PRO A 101 3.13 -51.44 4.62
C PRO A 101 4.54 -51.09 5.09
N GLY A 102 4.66 -50.37 6.19
CA GLY A 102 5.93 -49.86 6.68
C GLY A 102 6.43 -48.60 5.96
N SER A 103 5.58 -47.94 5.20
CA SER A 103 5.86 -46.60 4.67
C SER A 103 6.19 -45.63 5.80
N ARG A 104 7.05 -44.65 5.52
CA ARG A 104 7.38 -43.55 6.44
C ARG A 104 6.15 -42.79 6.90
N PHE A 105 5.14 -42.62 6.04
CA PHE A 105 3.93 -41.89 6.34
C PHE A 105 2.72 -42.80 6.45
N ARG A 106 1.83 -42.43 7.38
CA ARG A 106 0.47 -42.98 7.51
C ARG A 106 -0.55 -41.87 7.15
N ILE A 107 -1.43 -42.14 6.26
CA ILE A 107 -2.42 -41.12 5.81
C ILE A 107 -3.66 -41.17 6.69
N GLU A 108 -4.01 -40.03 7.28
CA GLU A 108 -5.30 -39.72 7.86
C GLU A 108 -6.00 -38.62 7.03
N SER A 109 -7.31 -38.51 7.16
CA SER A 109 -8.06 -37.56 6.33
C SER A 109 -9.19 -36.92 7.13
N ILE A 110 -9.36 -35.60 6.91
CA ILE A 110 -10.45 -34.79 7.44
C ILE A 110 -11.33 -34.37 6.27
N SER A 111 -12.65 -34.50 6.41
CA SER A 111 -13.60 -33.99 5.42
C SER A 111 -13.64 -32.46 5.47
N SER A 112 -13.44 -31.82 4.32
CA SER A 112 -13.53 -30.35 4.23
C SER A 112 -14.91 -29.85 3.84
N GLU A 113 -15.75 -30.70 3.25
CA GLU A 113 -17.08 -30.37 2.70
C GLU A 113 -17.09 -29.18 1.72
N LYS A 114 -15.93 -28.77 1.22
CA LYS A 114 -15.77 -27.65 0.28
C LYS A 114 -14.57 -27.82 -0.64
N ARG A 115 -14.55 -27.01 -1.70
CA ARG A 115 -13.37 -26.81 -2.51
C ARG A 115 -12.48 -25.77 -1.84
N ILE A 116 -11.36 -26.18 -1.30
CA ILE A 116 -10.39 -25.31 -0.61
C ILE A 116 -9.59 -24.54 -1.67
N SER A 117 -9.46 -23.22 -1.48
CA SER A 117 -8.63 -22.33 -2.30
C SER A 117 -7.42 -21.79 -1.57
N SER A 118 -7.39 -21.83 -0.24
CA SER A 118 -6.23 -21.47 0.58
C SER A 118 -6.26 -22.18 1.92
N LEU A 119 -5.08 -22.46 2.48
CA LEU A 119 -4.89 -23.24 3.72
C LEU A 119 -3.75 -22.65 4.54
N VAL A 120 -4.01 -22.50 5.84
CA VAL A 120 -3.02 -22.19 6.90
C VAL A 120 -3.03 -23.34 7.91
N VAL A 121 -1.86 -23.70 8.39
CA VAL A 121 -1.61 -24.66 9.48
C VAL A 121 -0.85 -23.91 10.56
N GLU A 122 -1.50 -23.64 11.70
CA GLU A 122 -0.97 -22.77 12.76
C GLU A 122 -1.65 -23.09 14.10
N ASP A 123 -0.98 -22.89 15.23
CA ASP A 123 -1.60 -23.00 16.56
C ASP A 123 -2.52 -21.77 16.81
N LEU A 124 -3.80 -21.93 16.54
CA LEU A 124 -4.79 -20.85 16.65
C LEU A 124 -5.48 -20.79 18.02
N ASN A 125 -5.09 -21.64 18.97
CA ASN A 125 -5.70 -21.67 20.30
C ASN A 125 -4.68 -21.68 21.46
N GLY A 126 -3.36 -21.64 21.16
CA GLY A 126 -2.30 -21.56 22.14
C GLY A 126 -2.01 -22.87 22.88
N ASP A 127 -2.47 -24.03 22.37
CA ASP A 127 -2.28 -25.34 22.99
C ASP A 127 -1.02 -26.08 22.47
N GLN A 128 -0.22 -25.43 21.61
CA GLN A 128 1.00 -25.91 20.97
C GLN A 128 0.76 -27.04 19.96
N ARG A 129 -0.45 -27.17 19.45
CA ARG A 129 -0.79 -28.08 18.37
C ARG A 129 -1.24 -27.28 17.16
N PRO A 130 -0.73 -27.61 15.98
CA PRO A 130 -1.17 -26.93 14.77
C PRO A 130 -2.64 -27.23 14.46
N ASP A 131 -3.40 -26.15 14.27
CA ASP A 131 -4.81 -26.16 13.85
C ASP A 131 -4.92 -25.95 12.34
N LEU A 132 -6.09 -26.04 11.78
CA LEU A 132 -6.38 -25.81 10.39
C LEU A 132 -7.30 -24.60 10.21
N ALA A 133 -6.86 -23.62 9.42
CA ALA A 133 -7.72 -22.58 8.89
C ALA A 133 -7.72 -22.65 7.36
N TYR A 134 -8.90 -22.72 6.74
CA TYR A 134 -9.00 -22.81 5.29
C TYR A 134 -10.19 -22.05 4.74
N PHE A 135 -10.00 -21.47 3.54
CA PHE A 135 -11.03 -20.75 2.81
C PHE A 135 -11.30 -21.43 1.46
N GLY A 136 -12.53 -21.38 1.00
CA GLY A 136 -12.87 -22.03 -0.26
C GLY A 136 -14.33 -21.79 -0.66
N GLU A 137 -14.84 -22.62 -1.56
CA GLU A 137 -16.21 -22.56 -2.05
C GLU A 137 -17.06 -23.65 -1.41
N PRO A 138 -18.19 -23.32 -0.72
CA PRO A 138 -18.75 -21.99 -0.48
C PRO A 138 -17.77 -21.02 0.21
N LYS A 139 -17.94 -19.68 -0.02
CA LYS A 139 -17.05 -18.64 0.49
C LYS A 139 -17.18 -18.43 2.00
N GLU A 140 -16.63 -19.36 2.75
CA GLU A 140 -16.56 -19.37 4.21
C GLU A 140 -15.12 -19.64 4.64
N LEU A 141 -14.64 -18.93 5.63
CA LEU A 141 -13.44 -19.30 6.38
C LEU A 141 -13.84 -20.35 7.42
N VAL A 142 -13.15 -21.47 7.40
CA VAL A 142 -13.38 -22.57 8.34
C VAL A 142 -12.15 -22.72 9.22
N VAL A 143 -12.37 -22.80 10.51
CA VAL A 143 -11.32 -23.09 11.52
C VAL A 143 -11.70 -24.38 12.25
N GLN A 144 -10.76 -25.31 12.30
CA GLN A 144 -10.86 -26.58 13.04
C GLN A 144 -9.67 -26.74 13.97
N LEU A 145 -9.94 -26.82 15.26
CA LEU A 145 -8.93 -26.98 16.30
C LEU A 145 -8.54 -28.46 16.46
N ASN A 146 -7.26 -28.71 16.60
CA ASN A 146 -6.66 -30.01 16.75
C ASN A 146 -6.57 -30.39 18.25
N HIS A 147 -7.32 -31.40 18.68
CA HIS A 147 -7.30 -31.89 20.06
C HIS A 147 -6.37 -33.09 20.27
N GLY A 148 -5.53 -33.40 19.28
CA GLY A 148 -4.62 -34.55 19.26
C GLY A 148 -5.35 -35.88 19.00
N THR A 149 -4.54 -36.92 18.71
CA THR A 149 -5.01 -38.29 18.49
C THR A 149 -6.22 -38.42 17.55
N ASN A 150 -6.13 -37.72 16.38
CA ASN A 150 -7.20 -37.71 15.35
C ASN A 150 -8.53 -37.19 15.87
N SER A 151 -8.49 -36.28 16.83
CA SER A 151 -9.65 -35.62 17.41
C SER A 151 -9.67 -34.13 17.02
N TRP A 152 -10.71 -33.72 16.31
CA TRP A 152 -10.86 -32.36 15.82
C TRP A 152 -12.11 -31.70 16.38
N SER A 153 -12.05 -30.38 16.59
CA SER A 153 -13.24 -29.62 16.96
C SER A 153 -14.29 -29.66 15.83
N LEU A 154 -15.51 -29.34 16.18
CA LEU A 154 -16.50 -29.00 15.16
C LEU A 154 -16.01 -27.78 14.39
N PRO A 155 -16.14 -27.75 13.04
CA PRO A 155 -15.68 -26.63 12.23
C PRO A 155 -16.42 -25.34 12.60
N ARG A 156 -15.68 -24.30 13.01
CA ARG A 156 -16.19 -22.94 13.12
C ARG A 156 -16.20 -22.32 11.73
N ARG A 157 -17.35 -21.82 11.29
CA ARG A 157 -17.55 -21.22 9.97
C ARG A 157 -17.79 -19.73 10.09
N ILE A 158 -17.10 -18.93 9.28
CA ILE A 158 -17.27 -17.48 9.18
C ILE A 158 -17.60 -17.18 7.72
N ASP A 159 -18.79 -16.67 7.46
CA ASP A 159 -19.25 -16.32 6.10
C ASP A 159 -18.57 -15.04 5.62
N LEU A 160 -17.79 -15.14 4.54
CA LEU A 160 -17.02 -14.03 3.95
C LEU A 160 -17.20 -14.03 2.42
N PRO A 161 -18.38 -13.59 1.94
CA PRO A 161 -18.77 -13.70 0.53
C PRO A 161 -17.89 -12.89 -0.43
N ASP A 162 -17.20 -11.86 0.06
CA ASP A 162 -16.28 -11.02 -0.71
C ASP A 162 -14.82 -11.52 -0.69
N GLY A 163 -14.51 -12.60 0.04
CA GLY A 163 -13.19 -13.22 0.06
C GLY A 163 -12.74 -13.72 -1.32
N LEU A 164 -11.45 -13.68 -1.59
CA LEU A 164 -10.86 -14.11 -2.87
C LEU A 164 -10.52 -15.60 -2.84
N LEU A 165 -10.95 -16.31 -3.88
CA LEU A 165 -10.61 -17.73 -4.10
C LEU A 165 -9.22 -17.83 -4.78
N ASN A 166 -8.16 -17.66 -4.01
CA ASN A 166 -6.79 -17.63 -4.47
C ASN A 166 -5.90 -18.41 -3.48
N PRO A 167 -4.91 -19.20 -3.93
CA PRO A 167 -4.00 -19.94 -3.05
C PRO A 167 -3.28 -19.10 -1.99
N ASN A 168 -2.95 -17.85 -2.31
CA ASN A 168 -2.24 -16.93 -1.43
C ASN A 168 -3.16 -15.88 -0.77
N ALA A 169 -4.48 -16.19 -0.66
CA ALA A 169 -5.43 -15.26 -0.06
C ALA A 169 -5.52 -15.34 1.47
N LEU A 170 -5.03 -16.39 2.10
CA LEU A 170 -5.08 -16.61 3.54
C LEU A 170 -3.66 -16.66 4.11
N ALA A 171 -3.44 -15.92 5.20
CA ALA A 171 -2.20 -15.91 5.97
C ALA A 171 -2.49 -15.88 7.48
N SER A 172 -1.50 -16.22 8.29
CA SER A 172 -1.52 -16.07 9.75
C SER A 172 -0.28 -15.33 10.24
N GLY A 173 -0.39 -14.70 11.41
CA GLY A 173 0.70 -14.00 12.09
C GLY A 173 0.20 -12.94 13.04
N ASP A 174 1.02 -12.53 14.01
CA ASP A 174 0.74 -11.45 14.95
C ASP A 174 0.79 -10.09 14.26
N ILE A 175 -0.38 -9.59 13.84
CA ILE A 175 -0.47 -8.32 13.09
C ILE A 175 -0.82 -7.13 13.99
N ASN A 176 -1.00 -7.35 15.29
CA ASN A 176 -1.37 -6.32 16.25
C ASN A 176 -0.37 -6.18 17.43
N GLY A 177 0.68 -7.01 17.50
CA GLY A 177 1.75 -6.97 18.50
C GLY A 177 1.38 -7.58 19.86
N ASP A 178 0.35 -8.43 19.92
CA ASP A 178 -0.07 -9.10 21.15
C ASP A 178 0.52 -10.51 21.33
N HIS A 179 1.37 -10.95 20.39
CA HIS A 179 2.02 -12.26 20.34
C HIS A 179 1.09 -13.45 20.15
N LEU A 180 -0.12 -13.21 19.65
CA LEU A 180 -1.06 -14.24 19.25
C LEU A 180 -1.21 -14.24 17.72
N PRO A 181 -1.24 -15.43 17.07
CA PRO A 181 -1.41 -15.46 15.62
C PRO A 181 -2.83 -15.09 15.21
N ASP A 182 -2.94 -14.03 14.42
CA ASP A 182 -4.17 -13.57 13.79
C ASP A 182 -4.37 -14.26 12.44
N LEU A 183 -5.61 -14.23 11.91
CA LEU A 183 -5.92 -14.68 10.56
C LEU A 183 -6.21 -13.51 9.64
N LEU A 184 -5.63 -13.53 8.45
CA LEU A 184 -5.80 -12.52 7.42
C LEU A 184 -6.34 -13.16 6.15
N LEU A 185 -7.54 -12.75 5.71
CA LEU A 185 -8.13 -13.19 4.45
C LEU A 185 -8.26 -12.06 3.46
N LEU A 186 -7.64 -12.20 2.31
CA LEU A 186 -7.73 -11.25 1.22
C LEU A 186 -9.13 -11.26 0.59
N ALA A 187 -9.75 -10.09 0.50
CA ALA A 187 -11.02 -9.84 -0.17
C ALA A 187 -10.82 -8.85 -1.34
N GLU A 188 -11.87 -8.50 -2.08
CA GLU A 188 -11.75 -7.72 -3.31
C GLU A 188 -11.09 -6.34 -3.15
N ARG A 189 -11.17 -5.71 -1.97
CA ARG A 189 -10.69 -4.33 -1.72
C ARG A 189 -10.17 -4.08 -0.32
N HIS A 190 -10.09 -5.12 0.47
CA HIS A 190 -9.62 -5.08 1.84
C HIS A 190 -9.11 -6.46 2.25
N VAL A 191 -8.40 -6.52 3.33
CA VAL A 191 -8.08 -7.74 4.05
C VAL A 191 -9.05 -7.86 5.21
N HIS A 192 -9.73 -8.98 5.36
CA HIS A 192 -10.40 -9.33 6.59
C HIS A 192 -9.33 -9.71 7.61
N VAL A 193 -9.21 -8.94 8.67
CA VAL A 193 -8.35 -9.23 9.82
C VAL A 193 -9.22 -9.81 10.92
N ILE A 194 -8.91 -11.02 11.35
CA ILE A 194 -9.61 -11.75 12.40
C ILE A 194 -8.63 -11.97 13.53
N LEU A 195 -8.67 -11.06 14.51
CA LEU A 195 -7.75 -11.09 15.63
C LEU A 195 -8.04 -12.27 16.57
N GLN A 196 -6.98 -12.90 17.06
CA GLN A 196 -7.08 -13.81 18.19
C GLN A 196 -7.15 -12.98 19.49
N ARG A 197 -8.03 -13.35 20.42
CA ARG A 197 -8.13 -12.70 21.73
C ARG A 197 -7.29 -13.40 22.79
N PRO A 198 -7.01 -12.75 23.93
CA PRO A 198 -6.27 -13.39 25.03
C PRO A 198 -6.91 -14.66 25.60
N ASP A 199 -8.21 -14.88 25.36
CA ASP A 199 -8.91 -16.13 25.69
C ASP A 199 -8.83 -17.18 24.57
N HIS A 200 -7.99 -16.91 23.56
CA HIS A 200 -7.80 -17.71 22.35
C HIS A 200 -9.06 -17.86 21.47
N SER A 201 -10.10 -17.06 21.69
CA SER A 201 -11.22 -16.98 20.78
C SER A 201 -10.89 -16.03 19.62
N LEU A 202 -11.44 -16.28 18.42
CA LEU A 202 -11.30 -15.37 17.29
C LEU A 202 -12.32 -14.25 17.39
N ALA A 203 -11.90 -13.02 17.12
CA ALA A 203 -12.76 -11.85 17.01
C ALA A 203 -13.63 -11.88 15.74
N ASP A 204 -14.57 -10.96 15.64
CA ASP A 204 -15.28 -10.71 14.39
C ASP A 204 -14.35 -10.07 13.37
N PRO A 205 -14.49 -10.39 12.06
CA PRO A 205 -13.65 -9.84 11.01
C PRO A 205 -13.72 -8.32 10.92
N VAL A 206 -12.57 -7.65 10.92
CA VAL A 206 -12.43 -6.21 10.69
C VAL A 206 -11.85 -6.00 9.28
N LYS A 207 -12.39 -5.01 8.57
CA LYS A 207 -11.93 -4.70 7.20
C LYS A 207 -10.77 -3.72 7.22
N LEU A 208 -9.61 -4.17 6.78
CA LEU A 208 -8.41 -3.36 6.55
C LEU A 208 -8.33 -3.02 5.06
N PRO A 209 -8.61 -1.77 4.63
CA PRO A 209 -8.57 -1.41 3.22
C PRO A 209 -7.15 -1.47 2.66
N TYR A 210 -7.04 -1.78 1.37
CA TYR A 210 -5.79 -1.68 0.60
C TYR A 210 -6.00 -0.93 -0.71
N SER A 211 -4.91 -0.40 -1.28
CA SER A 211 -4.95 0.35 -2.53
C SER A 211 -4.91 -0.56 -3.77
N GLY A 212 -5.62 -0.21 -4.82
CA GLY A 212 -5.60 -0.90 -6.12
C GLY A 212 -6.07 -2.36 -6.06
N SER A 213 -5.30 -3.29 -6.63
CA SER A 213 -5.57 -4.73 -6.63
C SER A 213 -4.43 -5.51 -5.98
N VAL A 214 -4.75 -6.55 -5.22
CA VAL A 214 -3.82 -7.42 -4.52
C VAL A 214 -4.16 -8.88 -4.86
N LYS A 215 -3.16 -9.75 -4.92
CA LYS A 215 -3.31 -11.17 -5.26
C LYS A 215 -2.79 -12.11 -4.17
N ALA A 216 -1.94 -11.61 -3.28
CA ALA A 216 -1.42 -12.39 -2.16
C ALA A 216 -1.29 -11.52 -0.92
N VAL A 217 -1.48 -12.13 0.24
CA VAL A 217 -1.23 -11.56 1.56
C VAL A 217 -0.26 -12.44 2.32
N GLN A 218 0.73 -11.83 2.97
CA GLN A 218 1.71 -12.51 3.83
C GLN A 218 2.05 -11.62 5.02
N VAL A 219 2.66 -12.22 6.02
CA VAL A 219 3.06 -11.55 7.27
C VAL A 219 4.53 -11.88 7.53
N HIS A 220 5.39 -10.85 7.59
CA HIS A 220 6.84 -10.98 7.76
C HIS A 220 7.41 -9.79 8.53
N ASP A 221 8.51 -9.96 9.23
CA ASP A 221 9.31 -8.86 9.79
C ASP A 221 10.15 -8.23 8.66
N ILE A 222 9.64 -7.16 8.05
CA ILE A 222 10.26 -6.54 6.86
C ILE A 222 11.46 -5.67 7.22
N ASP A 223 11.40 -4.99 8.37
CA ASP A 223 12.44 -4.03 8.77
C ASP A 223 13.39 -4.53 9.87
N GLY A 224 13.17 -5.73 10.39
CA GLY A 224 14.03 -6.39 11.37
C GLY A 224 13.84 -5.86 12.80
N ASP A 225 12.69 -5.30 13.12
CA ASP A 225 12.41 -4.75 14.43
C ASP A 225 11.75 -5.76 15.40
N GLY A 226 11.49 -6.97 14.95
CA GLY A 226 10.91 -8.07 15.69
C GLY A 226 9.39 -8.08 15.72
N ARG A 227 8.72 -7.16 15.02
CA ARG A 227 7.26 -7.14 14.82
C ARG A 227 6.93 -7.62 13.41
N LEU A 228 5.80 -8.28 13.28
CA LEU A 228 5.38 -8.79 11.97
C LEU A 228 4.60 -7.71 11.21
N ASP A 229 5.01 -7.47 9.99
CA ASP A 229 4.45 -6.51 9.07
C ASP A 229 3.54 -7.17 8.05
N LEU A 230 2.65 -6.39 7.43
CA LEU A 230 1.78 -6.87 6.37
C LEU A 230 2.43 -6.68 5.00
N LEU A 231 2.64 -7.77 4.27
CA LEU A 231 3.09 -7.77 2.88
C LEU A 231 1.93 -8.09 1.94
N LEU A 232 1.64 -7.17 1.02
CA LEU A 232 0.62 -7.30 -0.01
C LEU A 232 1.29 -7.38 -1.39
N VAL A 233 0.93 -8.38 -2.18
CA VAL A 233 1.60 -8.64 -3.45
C VAL A 233 0.64 -8.66 -4.63
N ASN A 234 1.03 -8.01 -5.73
CA ASN A 234 0.41 -8.17 -7.04
C ASN A 234 1.50 -8.28 -8.10
N TRP A 235 1.84 -9.51 -8.47
CA TRP A 235 2.96 -9.81 -9.37
C TRP A 235 2.86 -9.21 -10.78
N ASP A 236 1.67 -8.83 -11.25
CA ASP A 236 1.47 -8.18 -12.55
C ASP A 236 1.57 -6.65 -12.51
N HIS A 237 1.69 -6.06 -11.32
CA HIS A 237 1.71 -4.61 -11.14
C HIS A 237 3.13 -4.03 -11.28
N PRO A 238 3.31 -2.78 -11.76
CA PRO A 238 4.62 -2.11 -11.76
C PRO A 238 5.21 -1.83 -10.38
N ASN A 239 4.40 -1.89 -9.32
CA ASN A 239 4.83 -1.93 -7.92
C ASN A 239 4.27 -3.23 -7.31
N PRO A 240 4.94 -4.38 -7.52
CA PRO A 240 4.38 -5.68 -7.15
C PRO A 240 4.31 -5.88 -5.64
N PHE A 241 5.21 -5.27 -4.88
CA PHE A 241 5.28 -5.40 -3.44
C PHE A 241 4.87 -4.12 -2.75
N ARG A 242 4.02 -4.26 -1.75
CA ARG A 242 3.55 -3.22 -0.86
C ARG A 242 3.60 -3.75 0.55
N PHE A 243 4.19 -3.01 1.46
CA PHE A 243 4.21 -3.41 2.85
C PHE A 243 3.66 -2.32 3.76
N ARG A 244 3.11 -2.72 4.88
CA ARG A 244 2.66 -1.84 5.96
C ARG A 244 3.38 -2.27 7.23
N LEU A 245 4.24 -1.39 7.73
CA LEU A 245 4.99 -1.65 8.95
C LEU A 245 4.08 -1.55 10.18
N GLN A 246 4.27 -2.46 11.11
CA GLN A 246 3.64 -2.42 12.42
C GLN A 246 4.46 -1.54 13.35
N ASP A 247 3.82 -0.58 14.00
CA ASP A 247 4.47 0.28 14.99
C ASP A 247 4.52 -0.37 16.39
N ALA A 248 5.17 0.30 17.34
CA ALA A 248 5.27 -0.17 18.73
C ALA A 248 3.93 -0.26 19.48
N HIS A 249 2.83 0.22 18.89
CA HIS A 249 1.47 0.15 19.43
C HIS A 249 0.61 -0.89 18.73
N GLY A 250 1.21 -1.72 17.86
CA GLY A 250 0.49 -2.72 17.07
C GLY A 250 -0.35 -2.14 15.95
N GLN A 251 -0.05 -0.90 15.49
CA GLN A 251 -0.79 -0.27 14.41
C GLN A 251 -0.05 -0.38 13.09
N LEU A 252 -0.77 -0.72 12.04
CA LEU A 252 -0.21 -0.78 10.69
C LEU A 252 -0.19 0.61 10.05
N GLY A 253 1.00 1.06 9.67
CA GLY A 253 1.23 2.30 8.94
C GLY A 253 0.63 2.32 7.53
N PRO A 254 0.90 3.37 6.74
CA PRO A 254 0.51 3.43 5.33
C PRO A 254 1.25 2.37 4.51
N GLU A 255 0.70 2.04 3.34
CA GLU A 255 1.39 1.15 2.39
C GLU A 255 2.61 1.85 1.80
N THR A 256 3.74 1.16 1.80
CA THR A 256 4.94 1.56 1.04
C THR A 256 5.01 0.72 -0.23
N HIS A 257 4.97 1.38 -1.40
CA HIS A 257 4.94 0.73 -2.70
C HIS A 257 6.33 0.66 -3.30
N LEU A 258 6.91 -0.53 -3.39
CA LEU A 258 8.23 -0.73 -3.99
C LEU A 258 8.12 -0.90 -5.52
N PRO A 259 8.78 -0.03 -6.31
CA PRO A 259 8.80 -0.17 -7.76
C PRO A 259 9.71 -1.33 -8.19
N LEU A 260 9.16 -2.26 -8.95
CA LEU A 260 9.88 -3.39 -9.55
C LEU A 260 9.17 -3.82 -10.83
N ALA A 261 9.91 -4.42 -11.76
CA ALA A 261 9.29 -5.04 -12.92
C ALA A 261 8.36 -6.19 -12.49
N PRO A 262 7.31 -6.50 -13.28
CA PRO A 262 6.43 -7.62 -12.98
C PRO A 262 7.20 -8.92 -12.75
N VAL A 263 6.82 -9.65 -11.71
CA VAL A 263 7.45 -10.90 -11.29
C VAL A 263 6.57 -12.09 -11.65
N ARG A 264 7.16 -13.26 -11.84
CA ARG A 264 6.45 -14.52 -12.07
C ARG A 264 6.14 -15.23 -10.78
N SER A 265 7.14 -15.35 -9.92
CA SER A 265 7.05 -15.90 -8.58
C SER A 265 7.99 -15.17 -7.65
N TYR A 266 7.81 -15.36 -6.37
CA TYR A 266 8.62 -14.77 -5.32
C TYR A 266 8.54 -15.63 -4.05
N THR A 267 9.55 -15.50 -3.19
CA THR A 267 9.46 -15.86 -1.77
C THR A 267 10.00 -14.72 -0.92
N ALA A 268 9.50 -14.61 0.29
CA ALA A 268 9.93 -13.62 1.29
C ALA A 268 10.34 -14.39 2.54
N ASP A 269 11.59 -14.20 2.99
CA ASP A 269 12.13 -14.93 4.13
C ASP A 269 13.41 -14.24 4.63
N ASP A 270 13.79 -14.45 5.90
CA ASP A 270 15.11 -14.09 6.43
C ASP A 270 16.15 -15.09 5.91
N LEU A 271 16.86 -14.72 4.84
CA LEU A 271 17.78 -15.63 4.15
C LEU A 271 19.17 -15.69 4.80
N ASP A 272 19.60 -14.66 5.49
CA ASP A 272 20.95 -14.57 6.05
C ASP A 272 21.03 -14.57 7.58
N GLY A 273 19.89 -14.65 8.27
CA GLY A 273 19.76 -14.76 9.72
C GLY A 273 19.87 -13.42 10.45
N ASP A 274 19.71 -12.29 9.73
CA ASP A 274 19.78 -10.95 10.32
C ASP A 274 18.42 -10.46 10.90
N ARG A 275 17.39 -11.29 10.78
CA ARG A 275 15.98 -11.08 11.18
C ARG A 275 15.19 -10.16 10.27
N ARG A 276 15.76 -9.68 9.16
CA ARG A 276 15.03 -8.92 8.14
C ARG A 276 14.62 -9.85 7.02
N THR A 277 13.49 -9.56 6.43
CA THR A 277 13.00 -10.33 5.31
C THR A 277 13.63 -9.88 4.00
N GLU A 278 14.31 -10.78 3.30
CA GLU A 278 14.70 -10.62 1.91
C GLU A 278 13.57 -11.06 0.97
N LEU A 279 13.54 -10.42 -0.19
CA LEU A 279 12.67 -10.78 -1.29
C LEU A 279 13.47 -11.49 -2.39
N VAL A 280 13.13 -12.73 -2.66
CA VAL A 280 13.60 -13.45 -3.85
C VAL A 280 12.52 -13.35 -4.91
N THR A 281 12.86 -12.85 -6.06
CA THR A 281 11.90 -12.62 -7.15
C THR A 281 12.37 -13.29 -8.45
N ILE A 282 11.45 -13.85 -9.22
CA ILE A 282 11.71 -14.35 -10.58
C ILE A 282 11.03 -13.39 -11.56
N ALA A 283 11.81 -12.73 -12.40
CA ALA A 283 11.29 -11.77 -13.36
C ALA A 283 10.38 -12.44 -14.41
N ALA A 284 9.19 -11.89 -14.64
CA ALA A 284 8.16 -12.49 -15.49
C ALA A 284 8.62 -12.69 -16.95
N LYS A 285 9.46 -11.80 -17.47
CA LYS A 285 9.91 -11.84 -18.88
C LYS A 285 11.21 -12.62 -19.10
N SER A 286 12.21 -12.39 -18.25
CA SER A 286 13.54 -12.98 -18.41
C SER A 286 13.69 -14.34 -17.73
N GLY A 287 12.88 -14.62 -16.69
CA GLY A 287 13.09 -15.78 -15.83
C GLY A 287 14.33 -15.68 -14.93
N ARG A 288 15.01 -14.50 -14.90
CA ARG A 288 16.13 -14.26 -13.99
C ARG A 288 15.60 -14.11 -12.57
N ALA A 289 16.21 -14.81 -11.63
CA ALA A 289 15.97 -14.61 -10.22
C ALA A 289 16.86 -13.46 -9.68
N ALA A 290 16.36 -12.72 -8.71
CA ALA A 290 17.09 -11.70 -7.97
C ALA A 290 16.75 -11.81 -6.48
N VAL A 291 17.78 -11.70 -5.64
CA VAL A 291 17.63 -11.54 -4.19
C VAL A 291 17.81 -10.07 -3.84
N SER A 292 16.88 -9.52 -3.11
CA SER A 292 16.88 -8.12 -2.73
C SER A 292 16.49 -7.95 -1.28
N ASN A 293 17.11 -6.99 -0.60
CA ASN A 293 16.68 -6.57 0.74
C ASN A 293 15.90 -5.27 0.70
N VAL A 294 14.95 -5.15 1.61
CA VAL A 294 14.22 -3.89 1.89
C VAL A 294 14.99 -3.14 2.96
N ARG A 295 15.48 -1.94 2.63
CA ARG A 295 16.31 -1.17 3.55
C ARG A 295 15.97 0.31 3.54
N ARG A 296 16.26 1.00 4.64
CA ARG A 296 16.21 2.46 4.68
C ARG A 296 17.47 3.04 4.04
N LYS A 297 17.26 3.91 3.06
CA LYS A 297 18.30 4.73 2.49
C LYS A 297 18.38 6.03 3.29
N PRO A 298 19.55 6.37 3.87
CA PRO A 298 19.72 7.65 4.56
C PRO A 298 19.44 8.82 3.60
N ALA A 299 18.95 9.94 4.14
CA ALA A 299 18.81 11.17 3.40
C ALA A 299 20.19 11.62 2.92
N ASP A 300 20.48 11.48 1.63
CA ASP A 300 21.67 12.07 1.05
C ASP A 300 21.53 13.58 1.07
N ALA A 301 22.49 14.26 1.70
CA ALA A 301 22.57 15.72 1.73
C ALA A 301 22.80 16.34 0.33
N ALA A 302 23.20 15.54 -0.65
CA ALA A 302 23.27 15.93 -2.04
C ALA A 302 21.94 15.56 -2.72
N VAL A 303 21.33 16.52 -3.40
CA VAL A 303 20.16 16.35 -4.26
C VAL A 303 20.44 15.23 -5.28
N GLY A 304 20.43 13.99 -4.81
CA GLY A 304 20.30 12.80 -5.64
C GLY A 304 18.95 12.86 -6.35
N PRO A 305 18.69 12.01 -7.35
CA PRO A 305 17.49 12.15 -8.16
C PRO A 305 16.25 12.11 -7.25
N LEU A 306 15.61 13.28 -7.10
CA LEU A 306 14.40 13.55 -6.31
C LEU A 306 13.25 12.57 -6.61
N LEU A 307 13.47 11.63 -7.50
CA LEU A 307 12.49 10.77 -8.09
C LEU A 307 12.72 9.28 -7.82
N ASP A 308 13.77 8.89 -7.11
CA ASP A 308 13.94 7.52 -6.68
C ASP A 308 13.29 7.31 -5.30
N GLY A 309 12.82 6.12 -5.05
CA GLY A 309 12.17 5.73 -3.80
C GLY A 309 10.65 5.53 -3.93
N PRO A 310 10.06 4.90 -2.92
CA PRO A 310 8.66 4.49 -2.93
C PRO A 310 7.69 5.66 -2.70
N PHE A 311 6.43 5.40 -3.02
CA PHE A 311 5.30 6.18 -2.55
C PHE A 311 4.77 5.60 -1.25
N SER A 312 4.27 6.47 -0.38
CA SER A 312 3.41 6.08 0.73
C SER A 312 1.95 6.23 0.30
N VAL A 313 1.14 5.23 0.60
CA VAL A 313 -0.29 5.24 0.26
C VAL A 313 -1.10 4.89 1.50
N LEU A 314 -2.02 5.74 1.87
CA LEU A 314 -3.01 5.49 2.91
C LEU A 314 -4.32 5.09 2.23
N PRO A 315 -4.69 3.81 2.22
CA PRO A 315 -5.98 3.37 1.71
C PRO A 315 -7.12 3.88 2.59
N LEU A 316 -8.19 4.33 1.96
CA LEU A 316 -9.37 4.85 2.64
C LEU A 316 -10.55 3.88 2.52
N PRO A 317 -11.49 3.88 3.46
CA PRO A 317 -12.75 3.17 3.30
C PRO A 317 -13.43 3.58 2.00
N ARG A 318 -13.97 2.62 1.28
CA ARG A 318 -14.61 2.88 -0.02
C ARG A 318 -15.81 3.79 0.13
N THR A 319 -15.98 4.69 -0.83
CA THR A 319 -17.20 5.48 -1.01
C THR A 319 -17.68 5.39 -2.47
N ASP A 320 -18.99 5.44 -2.67
CA ASP A 320 -19.60 5.56 -3.99
C ASP A 320 -19.69 7.03 -4.45
N LYS A 321 -19.30 7.98 -3.59
CA LYS A 321 -19.22 9.39 -3.94
C LYS A 321 -18.03 9.66 -4.85
N SER A 322 -18.23 10.48 -5.86
CA SER A 322 -17.18 10.87 -6.82
C SER A 322 -16.09 11.76 -6.20
N ARG A 323 -16.40 12.42 -5.09
CA ARG A 323 -15.49 13.32 -4.38
C ARG A 323 -15.57 13.06 -2.88
N ARG A 324 -14.45 13.27 -2.22
CA ARG A 324 -14.27 13.17 -0.79
C ARG A 324 -13.52 14.41 -0.29
N GLY A 325 -13.99 15.01 0.79
CA GLY A 325 -13.31 16.13 1.42
C GLY A 325 -12.01 15.70 2.05
N MET A 326 -10.95 16.50 1.85
CA MET A 326 -9.67 16.31 2.50
C MET A 326 -8.94 17.64 2.64
N ALA A 327 -8.18 17.76 3.72
CA ALA A 327 -7.28 18.88 3.96
C ALA A 327 -6.02 18.42 4.71
N TRP A 328 -4.93 19.16 4.51
CA TRP A 328 -3.75 19.10 5.35
C TRP A 328 -3.66 20.42 6.14
N SER A 329 -3.70 20.34 7.47
CA SER A 329 -3.63 21.50 8.33
C SER A 329 -3.20 21.12 9.74
N ASP A 330 -2.42 21.95 10.38
CA ASP A 330 -2.08 21.82 11.80
C ASP A 330 -3.34 22.15 12.63
N ILE A 331 -3.98 21.13 13.18
CA ILE A 331 -5.21 21.27 13.96
C ILE A 331 -4.99 21.20 15.48
N ASN A 332 -3.81 20.78 15.92
CA ASN A 332 -3.47 20.65 17.34
C ASN A 332 -2.45 21.72 17.80
N ALA A 333 -2.02 22.60 16.89
CA ALA A 333 -1.04 23.67 17.11
C ALA A 333 0.36 23.17 17.52
N ASP A 334 0.80 22.02 16.95
CA ASP A 334 2.14 21.49 17.12
C ASP A 334 3.12 21.86 15.98
N ASN A 335 2.65 22.64 15.01
CA ASN A 335 3.32 23.05 13.76
C ASN A 335 3.57 21.92 12.77
N LEU A 336 2.90 20.78 12.90
CA LEU A 336 2.91 19.70 11.94
C LEU A 336 1.54 19.66 11.22
N PRO A 337 1.47 19.73 9.91
CA PRO A 337 0.19 19.61 9.21
C PRO A 337 -0.39 18.20 9.34
N ASP A 338 -1.57 18.10 9.93
CA ASP A 338 -2.32 16.86 10.11
C ASP A 338 -3.15 16.53 8.86
N LEU A 339 -3.45 15.27 8.63
CA LEU A 339 -4.30 14.83 7.54
C LEU A 339 -5.75 14.64 8.01
N LEU A 340 -6.65 15.35 7.37
CA LEU A 340 -8.09 15.36 7.60
C LEU A 340 -8.80 14.71 6.41
N VAL A 341 -9.59 13.70 6.63
CA VAL A 341 -10.30 12.97 5.56
C VAL A 341 -11.76 12.77 5.94
N ALA A 342 -12.68 13.19 5.07
CA ALA A 342 -14.08 12.86 5.25
C ALA A 342 -14.36 11.38 4.92
N ASP A 343 -15.20 10.77 5.72
CA ASP A 343 -15.92 9.55 5.37
C ASP A 343 -17.39 9.92 5.04
N PRO A 344 -17.71 10.17 3.75
CA PRO A 344 -19.01 10.70 3.37
C PRO A 344 -20.15 9.73 3.60
N ASP A 345 -19.90 8.42 3.56
CA ASP A 345 -20.93 7.40 3.77
C ASP A 345 -21.13 7.10 5.27
N GLY A 346 -20.06 7.19 6.06
CA GLY A 346 -20.11 7.06 7.54
C GLY A 346 -20.55 8.32 8.28
N GLY A 347 -20.60 9.48 7.60
CA GLY A 347 -20.89 10.77 8.26
C GLY A 347 -19.85 11.14 9.31
N GLN A 348 -18.58 10.98 8.99
CA GLN A 348 -17.45 11.15 9.91
C GLN A 348 -16.30 11.90 9.25
N VAL A 349 -15.42 12.48 10.09
CA VAL A 349 -14.10 12.94 9.70
C VAL A 349 -13.05 12.11 10.42
N LEU A 350 -12.10 11.58 9.66
CA LEU A 350 -10.91 10.91 10.14
C LEU A 350 -9.79 11.93 10.29
N VAL A 351 -9.15 11.96 11.42
CA VAL A 351 -8.05 12.87 11.76
C VAL A 351 -6.81 12.04 12.02
N HIS A 352 -5.82 12.14 11.14
CA HIS A 352 -4.51 11.54 11.33
C HIS A 352 -3.51 12.60 11.77
N LEU A 353 -3.15 12.60 13.05
CA LEU A 353 -2.14 13.51 13.55
C LEU A 353 -0.76 13.15 13.02
N GLN A 354 -0.04 14.14 12.51
CA GLN A 354 1.33 13.94 12.04
C GLN A 354 2.28 13.85 13.24
N GLN A 355 3.26 12.94 13.14
CA GLN A 355 4.31 12.77 14.13
C GLN A 355 5.58 13.53 13.71
N PRO A 356 6.52 13.83 14.64
CA PRO A 356 7.75 14.55 14.34
C PRO A 356 8.63 13.91 13.24
N ASP A 357 8.53 12.61 13.03
CA ASP A 357 9.24 11.87 11.97
C ASP A 357 8.54 11.94 10.60
N GLY A 358 7.37 12.58 10.53
CA GLY A 358 6.54 12.69 9.33
C GLY A 358 5.59 11.52 9.11
N SER A 359 5.54 10.55 10.02
CA SER A 359 4.53 9.49 10.01
C SER A 359 3.16 10.02 10.45
N LEU A 360 2.10 9.29 10.13
CA LEU A 360 0.73 9.61 10.53
C LEU A 360 0.26 8.63 11.60
N ALA A 361 -0.24 9.15 12.71
CA ALA A 361 -0.85 8.34 13.76
C ALA A 361 -2.15 7.67 13.27
N ALA A 362 -2.59 6.64 13.99
CA ALA A 362 -3.92 6.06 13.80
C ALA A 362 -5.00 7.14 13.87
N PRO A 363 -6.05 7.06 13.02
CA PRO A 363 -7.02 8.14 12.94
C PRO A 363 -7.92 8.23 14.17
N GLY A 364 -8.07 9.43 14.71
CA GLY A 364 -9.22 9.79 15.51
C GLY A 364 -10.46 9.93 14.62
N THR A 365 -11.58 9.34 15.00
CA THR A 365 -12.83 9.38 14.24
C THR A 365 -13.84 10.26 14.92
N TYR A 366 -14.36 11.27 14.22
CA TYR A 366 -15.29 12.25 14.77
C TYR A 366 -16.56 12.36 13.93
N PRO A 367 -17.76 12.40 14.56
CA PRO A 367 -19.02 12.56 13.84
C PRO A 367 -19.05 13.89 13.05
N ALA A 368 -19.53 13.82 11.82
CA ALA A 368 -19.63 14.95 10.91
C ALA A 368 -20.94 14.90 10.09
N LEU A 369 -21.08 15.80 9.11
CA LEU A 369 -22.18 15.77 8.15
C LEU A 369 -22.04 14.56 7.23
N SER A 370 -23.16 14.02 6.78
CA SER A 370 -23.17 12.99 5.74
C SER A 370 -22.84 13.61 4.36
N GLY A 371 -22.20 12.84 3.49
CA GLY A 371 -21.91 13.27 2.11
C GLY A 371 -20.94 14.46 2.02
N VAL A 372 -19.98 14.58 2.94
CA VAL A 372 -18.95 15.64 2.86
C VAL A 372 -18.06 15.43 1.65
N THR A 373 -18.07 16.39 0.73
CA THR A 373 -17.32 16.36 -0.54
C THR A 373 -16.12 17.30 -0.56
N ASP A 374 -16.05 18.25 0.39
CA ASP A 374 -14.93 19.19 0.50
C ASP A 374 -14.69 19.59 1.97
N ILE A 375 -13.41 19.79 2.33
CA ILE A 375 -12.98 20.29 3.63
C ILE A 375 -12.03 21.45 3.38
N ALA A 376 -12.31 22.59 4.06
CA ALA A 376 -11.35 23.67 4.19
C ALA A 376 -11.02 23.87 5.67
N ALA A 377 -9.80 24.28 5.93
CA ALA A 377 -9.27 24.51 7.26
C ALA A 377 -8.79 25.97 7.40
N LEU A 378 -9.17 26.66 8.48
CA LEU A 378 -8.86 28.05 8.71
C LEU A 378 -8.93 28.36 10.21
N ASP A 379 -7.98 29.14 10.72
CA ASP A 379 -8.10 29.76 12.06
C ASP A 379 -9.24 30.81 12.02
N TRP A 380 -10.45 30.35 12.36
CA TRP A 380 -11.68 31.12 12.22
C TRP A 380 -11.84 32.22 13.28
N ASN A 381 -11.33 31.94 14.46
CA ASN A 381 -11.56 32.78 15.63
C ASN A 381 -10.28 33.48 16.15
N HIS A 382 -9.14 33.30 15.46
CA HIS A 382 -7.80 33.83 15.80
C HIS A 382 -7.24 33.33 17.13
N ASP A 383 -7.56 32.11 17.52
CA ASP A 383 -6.97 31.46 18.72
C ASP A 383 -5.76 30.58 18.40
N ARG A 384 -5.33 30.52 17.12
CA ARG A 384 -4.25 29.72 16.56
C ARG A 384 -4.54 28.22 16.50
N VAL A 385 -5.79 27.83 16.70
CA VAL A 385 -6.27 26.48 16.39
C VAL A 385 -7.07 26.55 15.10
N THR A 386 -6.84 25.62 14.22
CA THR A 386 -7.51 25.62 12.91
C THR A 386 -8.87 24.94 13.01
N GLU A 387 -9.95 25.64 12.68
CA GLU A 387 -11.31 25.09 12.56
C GLU A 387 -11.54 24.48 11.19
N LEU A 388 -12.52 23.55 11.12
CA LEU A 388 -12.89 22.84 9.90
C LEU A 388 -14.21 23.33 9.32
N LEU A 389 -14.21 23.55 8.03
CA LEU A 389 -15.38 23.90 7.22
C LEU A 389 -15.69 22.70 6.32
N LEU A 390 -16.88 22.13 6.51
CA LEU A 390 -17.29 20.88 5.89
C LEU A 390 -18.44 21.16 4.91
N LEU A 391 -18.23 20.92 3.64
CA LEU A 391 -19.24 21.08 2.60
C LEU A 391 -19.98 19.76 2.36
N SER A 392 -21.29 19.74 2.64
CA SER A 392 -22.18 18.62 2.35
C SER A 392 -23.29 19.03 1.38
N PRO A 393 -23.19 18.64 0.10
CA PRO A 393 -24.28 18.82 -0.86
C PRO A 393 -25.50 17.97 -0.56
N ASP A 394 -25.34 16.83 0.10
CA ASP A 394 -26.43 15.89 0.47
C ASP A 394 -27.33 16.52 1.54
N GLU A 395 -26.73 17.08 2.58
CA GLU A 395 -27.46 17.79 3.63
C GLU A 395 -27.76 19.24 3.28
N LYS A 396 -27.29 19.73 2.14
CA LYS A 396 -27.44 21.12 1.66
C LYS A 396 -26.88 22.13 2.67
N GLN A 397 -25.74 21.82 3.27
CA GLN A 397 -25.14 22.61 4.35
C GLN A 397 -23.62 22.78 4.16
N VAL A 398 -23.10 23.85 4.72
CA VAL A 398 -21.70 23.97 5.10
C VAL A 398 -21.67 24.07 6.63
N GLY A 399 -20.95 23.17 7.26
CA GLY A 399 -20.80 23.13 8.72
C GLY A 399 -19.46 23.66 9.16
N LEU A 400 -19.44 24.44 10.25
CA LEU A 400 -18.25 24.87 10.96
C LEU A 400 -18.04 23.97 12.17
N ALA A 401 -16.96 23.20 12.19
CA ALA A 401 -16.56 22.34 13.31
C ALA A 401 -15.40 23.01 14.06
N MET A 402 -15.62 23.29 15.33
CA MET A 402 -14.58 23.76 16.24
C MET A 402 -13.63 22.64 16.59
N VAL A 403 -12.37 22.95 16.73
CA VAL A 403 -11.32 21.99 17.07
C VAL A 403 -10.71 22.37 18.42
N GLU A 404 -10.48 21.39 19.28
CA GLU A 404 -9.74 21.55 20.54
C GLU A 404 -8.23 21.34 20.29
N LYS A 405 -7.38 21.93 21.10
CA LYS A 405 -5.91 21.73 21.03
C LYS A 405 -5.45 20.26 21.10
N SER A 406 -6.31 19.37 21.53
CA SER A 406 -6.08 17.92 21.51
C SER A 406 -6.26 17.28 20.14
N GLY A 407 -6.64 18.06 19.12
CA GLY A 407 -7.06 17.56 17.81
C GLY A 407 -8.49 16.99 17.77
N ARG A 408 -9.26 17.15 18.87
CA ARG A 408 -10.64 16.69 18.93
C ARG A 408 -11.54 17.64 18.14
N VAL A 409 -12.32 17.08 17.21
CA VAL A 409 -13.25 17.82 16.35
C VAL A 409 -14.67 17.73 16.92
N ALA A 410 -15.30 18.91 17.16
CA ALA A 410 -16.69 18.97 17.57
C ALA A 410 -17.64 18.74 16.40
N PHE A 411 -18.87 18.30 16.68
CA PHE A 411 -19.90 18.18 15.63
C PHE A 411 -20.15 19.54 14.96
N PRO A 412 -20.16 19.61 13.61
CA PRO A 412 -20.23 20.86 12.88
C PRO A 412 -21.56 21.61 13.09
N LYS A 413 -21.48 22.91 13.29
CA LYS A 413 -22.65 23.81 13.33
C LYS A 413 -22.89 24.39 11.94
N PRO A 414 -24.14 24.43 11.46
CA PRO A 414 -24.45 24.95 10.13
C PRO A 414 -24.15 26.45 10.01
N LEU A 415 -23.50 26.83 8.93
CA LEU A 415 -23.37 28.24 8.53
C LEU A 415 -24.67 28.75 7.89
N PRO A 416 -24.95 30.08 7.96
CA PRO A 416 -26.18 30.67 7.44
C PRO A 416 -26.15 30.78 5.89
N ILE A 417 -26.01 29.65 5.19
CA ILE A 417 -25.98 29.54 3.73
C ILE A 417 -27.28 28.91 3.27
N GLN A 418 -27.93 29.54 2.31
CA GLN A 418 -29.17 29.02 1.76
C GLN A 418 -28.93 28.26 0.43
N GLY A 419 -29.66 27.19 0.21
CA GLY A 419 -29.58 26.39 -1.00
C GLY A 419 -28.58 25.24 -0.89
N LYS A 420 -28.22 24.68 -2.05
CA LYS A 420 -27.29 23.55 -2.14
C LYS A 420 -25.87 24.08 -2.39
N PRO A 421 -24.91 23.87 -1.46
CA PRO A 421 -23.53 24.28 -1.69
C PRO A 421 -22.87 23.38 -2.72
N LEU A 422 -22.07 23.99 -3.62
CA LEU A 422 -21.42 23.31 -4.75
C LEU A 422 -19.88 23.33 -4.65
N ALA A 423 -19.32 24.45 -4.15
CA ALA A 423 -17.88 24.62 -3.97
C ALA A 423 -17.61 25.49 -2.75
N LEU A 424 -16.49 25.25 -2.10
CA LEU A 424 -16.06 25.88 -0.85
C LEU A 424 -14.62 26.35 -0.98
N ALA A 425 -14.32 27.52 -0.43
CA ALA A 425 -12.97 27.98 -0.12
C ALA A 425 -12.95 28.72 1.21
N ALA A 426 -11.84 28.63 1.91
CA ALA A 426 -11.58 29.42 3.12
C ALA A 426 -10.30 30.23 2.92
N GLY A 427 -10.28 31.46 3.43
CA GLY A 427 -9.13 32.35 3.26
C GLY A 427 -9.41 33.73 3.84
N GLU A 428 -8.63 34.71 3.43
CA GLU A 428 -8.75 36.10 3.87
C GLU A 428 -8.99 37.01 2.65
N LEU A 429 -10.00 37.85 2.71
CA LEU A 429 -10.22 38.92 1.73
C LEU A 429 -9.42 40.20 2.04
N ALA A 430 -9.04 40.37 3.29
CA ALA A 430 -8.10 41.35 3.79
C ALA A 430 -7.37 40.72 4.97
N VAL A 431 -6.14 41.16 5.22
CA VAL A 431 -5.30 40.63 6.29
C VAL A 431 -6.04 40.62 7.63
N GLY A 432 -6.09 39.45 8.29
CA GLY A 432 -6.78 39.29 9.58
C GLY A 432 -8.31 39.28 9.49
N GLN A 433 -8.89 39.07 8.32
CA GLN A 433 -10.34 38.94 8.12
C GLN A 433 -10.67 37.59 7.49
N PRO A 434 -10.75 36.54 8.30
CA PRO A 434 -11.09 35.20 7.79
C PRO A 434 -12.49 35.21 7.20
N VAL A 435 -12.65 34.54 6.09
CA VAL A 435 -13.91 34.42 5.37
C VAL A 435 -14.03 33.06 4.69
N VAL A 436 -15.23 32.54 4.70
CA VAL A 436 -15.63 31.38 3.91
C VAL A 436 -16.37 31.88 2.68
N ALA A 437 -15.93 31.46 1.51
CA ALA A 437 -16.61 31.68 0.24
C ALA A 437 -17.27 30.38 -0.23
N VAL A 438 -18.55 30.44 -0.57
CA VAL A 438 -19.32 29.28 -1.04
C VAL A 438 -20.08 29.64 -2.31
N ILE A 439 -19.97 28.82 -3.33
CA ILE A 439 -20.89 28.85 -4.47
C ILE A 439 -22.09 27.95 -4.11
N ALA A 440 -23.26 28.51 -4.03
CA ALA A 440 -24.49 27.81 -3.70
C ALA A 440 -25.54 27.93 -4.82
N GLU A 441 -26.37 26.91 -4.96
CA GLU A 441 -27.48 26.83 -5.89
C GLU A 441 -28.78 26.97 -5.12
N ARG A 442 -29.61 27.94 -5.51
CA ARG A 442 -30.87 28.21 -4.86
C ARG A 442 -32.01 28.23 -5.90
N GLU A 443 -33.10 27.57 -5.61
CA GLU A 443 -34.32 27.66 -6.38
C GLU A 443 -35.15 28.90 -5.98
N GLU A 444 -35.50 29.73 -6.95
CA GLU A 444 -36.38 30.86 -6.77
C GLU A 444 -37.65 30.65 -7.61
N LYS A 445 -38.80 30.79 -6.99
CA LYS A 445 -40.10 30.78 -7.71
C LYS A 445 -40.39 32.17 -8.28
N ARG A 446 -40.31 32.31 -9.59
CA ARG A 446 -40.70 33.52 -10.32
C ARG A 446 -42.01 33.31 -11.01
N SER A 447 -42.80 34.39 -11.19
CA SER A 447 -44.01 34.36 -12.01
C SER A 447 -43.66 34.84 -13.41
N LYS A 448 -43.81 33.96 -14.40
CA LYS A 448 -43.69 34.34 -15.82
C LYS A 448 -45.05 34.08 -16.49
N ASP A 449 -45.64 35.12 -17.06
CA ASP A 449 -46.95 35.09 -17.71
C ASP A 449 -48.06 34.52 -16.80
N GLY A 450 -47.99 34.82 -15.47
CA GLY A 450 -48.99 34.35 -14.46
C GLY A 450 -48.86 32.89 -14.04
N LYS A 451 -47.85 32.19 -14.54
CA LYS A 451 -47.53 30.81 -14.13
C LYS A 451 -46.26 30.78 -13.22
N PRO A 452 -46.27 30.01 -12.14
CA PRO A 452 -45.08 29.86 -11.32
C PRO A 452 -44.02 29.07 -12.08
N GLU A 453 -42.86 29.68 -12.32
CA GLU A 453 -41.65 29.08 -12.90
C GLU A 453 -40.58 28.95 -11.79
N SER A 454 -39.98 27.80 -11.64
CA SER A 454 -38.81 27.64 -10.75
C SER A 454 -37.55 27.95 -11.54
N VAL A 455 -36.82 28.97 -11.10
CA VAL A 455 -35.56 29.37 -11.69
C VAL A 455 -34.45 29.00 -10.70
N VAL A 456 -33.43 28.30 -11.19
CA VAL A 456 -32.23 27.98 -10.44
C VAL A 456 -31.24 29.15 -10.56
N LEU A 457 -30.90 29.72 -9.43
CA LEU A 457 -29.89 30.78 -9.32
C LEU A 457 -28.62 30.24 -8.65
N ARG A 458 -27.49 30.73 -9.08
CA ARG A 458 -26.22 30.53 -8.43
C ARG A 458 -25.75 31.79 -7.74
N GLU A 459 -25.28 31.63 -6.52
CA GLU A 459 -24.87 32.75 -5.67
C GLU A 459 -23.49 32.48 -5.09
N LEU A 460 -22.65 33.55 -5.08
CA LEU A 460 -21.51 33.59 -4.20
C LEU A 460 -21.99 34.03 -2.81
N VAL A 461 -21.76 33.23 -1.79
CA VAL A 461 -22.07 33.58 -0.40
C VAL A 461 -20.77 33.65 0.39
N LEU A 462 -20.53 34.81 1.00
CA LEU A 462 -19.40 35.03 1.90
C LEU A 462 -19.91 35.05 3.34
N VAL A 463 -19.24 34.36 4.24
CA VAL A 463 -19.55 34.33 5.65
C VAL A 463 -18.26 34.57 6.44
N GLY A 464 -18.26 35.58 7.31
CA GLY A 464 -17.19 35.87 8.26
C GLY A 464 -17.52 35.41 9.69
N PRO A 465 -16.64 35.66 10.68
CA PRO A 465 -16.85 35.27 12.08
C PRO A 465 -18.09 35.88 12.72
N ASP A 466 -18.62 36.97 12.17
CA ASP A 466 -19.89 37.60 12.65
C ASP A 466 -21.14 36.81 12.19
N LEU A 467 -20.94 35.73 11.41
CA LEU A 467 -22.00 34.86 10.88
C LEU A 467 -23.07 35.59 10.04
N LYS A 468 -22.74 36.76 9.46
CA LYS A 468 -23.63 37.49 8.56
C LYS A 468 -23.30 37.14 7.12
N PRO A 469 -24.19 36.46 6.36
CA PRO A 469 -23.93 36.13 4.99
C PRO A 469 -24.03 37.37 4.09
N ILE A 470 -23.06 37.53 3.21
CA ILE A 470 -23.10 38.48 2.08
C ILE A 470 -23.27 37.68 0.81
N ALA A 471 -24.42 37.78 0.16
CA ALA A 471 -24.73 37.04 -1.04
C ALA A 471 -24.68 37.93 -2.30
N GLN A 472 -24.06 37.43 -3.37
CA GLN A 472 -24.07 38.04 -4.69
C GLN A 472 -24.56 36.99 -5.70
N THR A 473 -25.68 37.30 -6.37
CA THR A 473 -26.18 36.45 -7.46
C THR A 473 -25.23 36.53 -8.66
N LEU A 474 -24.82 35.36 -9.16
CA LEU A 474 -23.93 35.21 -10.29
C LEU A 474 -24.71 35.17 -11.61
N ALA A 475 -24.09 35.61 -12.69
CA ALA A 475 -24.67 35.53 -14.02
C ALA A 475 -24.89 34.10 -14.50
N ASP A 476 -25.85 33.87 -15.41
CA ASP A 476 -26.28 32.56 -15.91
C ASP A 476 -25.21 31.80 -16.76
N SER A 477 -23.95 32.14 -16.63
CA SER A 477 -22.84 31.54 -17.41
C SER A 477 -22.42 30.18 -16.96
N PHE A 478 -22.79 29.74 -15.75
CA PHE A 478 -22.48 28.39 -15.25
C PHE A 478 -23.45 27.37 -15.84
N LYS A 479 -22.92 26.37 -16.54
CA LYS A 479 -23.65 25.19 -17.00
C LYS A 479 -23.37 23.96 -16.16
N GLY A 480 -22.10 23.77 -15.77
CA GLY A 480 -21.65 22.69 -14.91
C GLY A 480 -21.52 23.08 -13.43
N ASN A 481 -21.16 22.12 -12.58
CA ASN A 481 -20.84 22.40 -11.20
C ASN A 481 -19.36 22.76 -11.09
N PRO A 482 -18.99 23.77 -10.29
CA PRO A 482 -17.61 24.10 -10.02
C PRO A 482 -16.87 22.91 -9.40
N SER A 483 -15.67 22.66 -9.87
CA SER A 483 -14.78 21.67 -9.28
C SER A 483 -13.88 22.28 -8.21
N THR A 484 -13.53 23.56 -8.33
CA THR A 484 -12.65 24.27 -7.42
C THR A 484 -13.08 25.73 -7.29
N LEU A 485 -13.00 26.26 -6.07
CA LEU A 485 -13.05 27.67 -5.71
C LEU A 485 -11.76 27.98 -4.95
N ALA A 486 -11.06 29.07 -5.32
CA ALA A 486 -9.81 29.44 -4.69
C ALA A 486 -9.68 30.97 -4.50
N PHE A 487 -9.11 31.38 -3.38
CA PHE A 487 -8.68 32.75 -3.16
C PHE A 487 -7.35 33.00 -3.87
N HIS A 488 -7.28 34.06 -4.67
CA HIS A 488 -6.07 34.42 -5.41
C HIS A 488 -6.17 35.86 -5.92
N ASP A 489 -5.11 36.64 -5.81
CA ASP A 489 -4.94 37.93 -6.45
C ASP A 489 -4.63 37.71 -7.95
N ALA A 490 -5.68 37.56 -8.76
CA ALA A 490 -5.56 37.09 -10.14
C ALA A 490 -4.98 38.13 -11.13
N ASP A 491 -5.15 39.44 -10.84
CA ASP A 491 -4.59 40.54 -11.62
C ASP A 491 -3.40 41.27 -10.97
N GLN A 492 -2.96 40.75 -9.84
CA GLN A 492 -1.82 41.22 -9.03
C GLN A 492 -1.97 42.70 -8.60
N ASP A 493 -3.23 43.13 -8.32
CA ASP A 493 -3.53 44.50 -7.86
C ASP A 493 -3.46 44.68 -6.33
N GLY A 494 -3.19 43.61 -5.61
CA GLY A 494 -3.07 43.56 -4.11
C GLY A 494 -4.41 43.29 -3.43
N LEU A 495 -5.50 43.05 -4.16
CA LEU A 495 -6.78 42.62 -3.61
C LEU A 495 -7.00 41.13 -3.89
N THR A 496 -7.56 40.44 -2.93
CA THR A 496 -7.81 38.98 -3.09
C THR A 496 -9.07 38.73 -3.87
N ASP A 497 -8.96 38.13 -5.04
CA ASP A 497 -10.06 37.69 -5.90
C ASP A 497 -10.47 36.24 -5.55
N LEU A 498 -11.52 35.75 -6.23
CA LEU A 498 -11.94 34.36 -6.20
C LEU A 498 -11.92 33.80 -7.63
N VAL A 499 -11.22 32.69 -7.81
CA VAL A 499 -11.15 31.96 -9.09
C VAL A 499 -12.02 30.72 -8.99
N VAL A 500 -12.96 30.56 -9.92
CA VAL A 500 -13.88 29.44 -10.02
C VAL A 500 -13.54 28.61 -11.25
N LEU A 501 -13.19 27.36 -11.05
CA LEU A 501 -12.93 26.39 -12.12
C LEU A 501 -14.13 25.46 -12.29
N THR A 502 -14.62 25.38 -13.52
CA THR A 502 -15.55 24.35 -13.97
C THR A 502 -14.92 23.66 -15.18
N PRO A 503 -14.71 22.34 -15.13
CA PRO A 503 -14.08 21.62 -16.24
C PRO A 503 -14.79 21.83 -17.56
N TYR A 504 -14.03 22.02 -18.64
CA TYR A 504 -14.48 22.29 -20.01
C TYR A 504 -15.19 23.66 -20.24
N GLU A 505 -15.34 24.46 -19.19
CA GLU A 505 -15.95 25.79 -19.29
C GLU A 505 -14.92 26.93 -19.26
N LYS A 506 -15.36 28.15 -19.39
CA LYS A 506 -14.55 29.34 -19.14
C LYS A 506 -14.19 29.41 -17.66
N ILE A 507 -13.02 29.92 -17.38
CA ILE A 507 -12.64 30.24 -15.99
C ILE A 507 -13.37 31.50 -15.60
N LYS A 508 -14.07 31.46 -14.47
CA LYS A 508 -14.71 32.62 -13.88
C LYS A 508 -13.80 33.21 -12.81
N VAL A 509 -13.42 34.47 -12.99
CA VAL A 509 -12.73 35.28 -11.98
C VAL A 509 -13.73 36.24 -11.38
N LEU A 510 -13.93 36.19 -10.09
CA LEU A 510 -14.71 37.13 -9.31
C LEU A 510 -13.70 38.12 -8.71
N ARG A 511 -13.46 39.21 -9.51
CA ARG A 511 -12.46 40.20 -9.19
C ARG A 511 -12.98 41.13 -8.10
N GLN A 512 -12.23 41.26 -7.00
CA GLN A 512 -12.61 42.15 -5.90
C GLN A 512 -12.53 43.62 -6.31
N ARG A 513 -13.56 44.41 -5.96
CA ARG A 513 -13.58 45.84 -6.18
C ARG A 513 -13.25 46.64 -4.92
N PRO A 514 -12.55 47.76 -5.00
CA PRO A 514 -12.38 48.68 -3.87
C PRO A 514 -13.74 49.07 -3.28
N ALA A 515 -13.86 49.09 -1.98
CA ALA A 515 -15.11 49.25 -1.20
C ALA A 515 -15.92 50.54 -1.53
N SER A 516 -15.35 51.48 -2.31
CA SER A 516 -15.92 52.77 -2.59
C SER A 516 -16.75 52.83 -3.89
N GLN A 517 -16.83 51.75 -4.68
CA GLN A 517 -17.28 51.87 -6.06
C GLN A 517 -18.65 51.24 -6.44
N ASP A 518 -19.21 50.28 -5.69
CA ASP A 518 -20.52 49.67 -6.07
C ASP A 518 -21.13 48.80 -4.95
N ALA A 519 -22.45 48.52 -5.08
CA ALA A 519 -23.16 47.57 -4.23
C ALA A 519 -22.71 46.11 -4.45
N ARG A 520 -22.09 45.81 -5.60
CA ARG A 520 -21.47 44.49 -5.89
C ARG A 520 -20.02 44.48 -5.50
N ARG A 521 -19.67 43.56 -4.61
CA ARG A 521 -18.31 43.43 -4.11
C ARG A 521 -17.34 42.85 -5.15
N PHE A 522 -17.83 42.03 -6.08
CA PHE A 522 -17.03 41.40 -7.12
C PHE A 522 -17.53 41.74 -8.53
N GLU A 523 -16.60 41.94 -9.45
CA GLU A 523 -16.80 41.97 -10.89
C GLU A 523 -16.66 40.56 -11.44
N GLU A 524 -17.65 40.08 -12.21
CA GLU A 524 -17.61 38.77 -12.83
C GLU A 524 -16.91 38.84 -14.18
N ILE A 525 -15.86 38.04 -14.35
CA ILE A 525 -15.06 38.00 -15.57
C ILE A 525 -14.99 36.53 -16.04
N ASP A 526 -15.54 36.26 -17.22
CA ASP A 526 -15.50 34.93 -17.83
C ASP A 526 -14.46 34.87 -18.93
N ILE A 527 -13.38 34.08 -18.71
CA ILE A 527 -12.23 34.05 -19.62
C ILE A 527 -12.02 32.66 -20.19
N ASN A 528 -11.78 32.57 -21.48
CA ASN A 528 -11.29 31.37 -22.12
C ASN A 528 -9.82 31.14 -21.70
N PRO A 529 -9.47 29.96 -21.18
CA PRO A 529 -8.08 29.65 -20.92
C PRO A 529 -7.23 29.78 -22.19
N PRO A 530 -6.02 30.38 -22.13
CA PRO A 530 -5.16 30.47 -23.30
C PRO A 530 -4.73 29.06 -23.72
N GLY A 531 -5.09 28.66 -24.95
CA GLY A 531 -4.85 27.29 -25.46
C GLY A 531 -6.09 26.43 -25.60
N GLY A 532 -7.26 26.90 -25.16
CA GLY A 532 -8.55 26.23 -25.24
C GLY A 532 -9.09 25.77 -23.88
N SER A 533 -10.14 24.97 -23.87
CA SER A 533 -10.74 24.46 -22.65
C SER A 533 -9.78 23.57 -21.89
N SER A 534 -9.88 23.58 -20.53
CA SER A 534 -9.16 22.68 -19.62
C SER A 534 -10.12 21.64 -19.06
N ASP A 535 -9.66 20.41 -18.98
CA ASP A 535 -10.34 19.31 -18.29
C ASP A 535 -9.75 19.06 -16.88
N ALA A 536 -8.82 19.90 -16.46
CA ALA A 536 -8.20 19.80 -15.14
C ALA A 536 -9.26 19.93 -14.03
N PRO A 537 -9.26 19.02 -13.05
CA PRO A 537 -10.23 19.04 -11.95
C PRO A 537 -9.90 20.02 -10.83
N TRP A 538 -8.68 20.58 -10.81
CA TRP A 538 -8.23 21.52 -9.77
C TRP A 538 -7.34 22.63 -10.32
N LEU A 539 -7.18 23.69 -9.54
CA LEU A 539 -6.28 24.80 -9.78
C LEU A 539 -5.01 24.64 -8.93
N ALA A 540 -3.90 25.13 -9.46
CA ALA A 540 -2.68 25.32 -8.68
C ALA A 540 -2.27 26.79 -8.73
N LEU A 541 -1.72 27.29 -7.63
CA LEU A 541 -1.24 28.64 -7.45
C LEU A 541 0.23 28.55 -7.06
N ALA A 542 1.08 29.25 -7.77
CA ALA A 542 2.51 29.26 -7.46
C ALA A 542 3.25 30.39 -8.14
N ASP A 543 4.29 30.88 -7.49
CA ASP A 543 5.28 31.76 -8.09
C ASP A 543 6.17 30.93 -9.01
N ALA A 544 5.78 30.83 -10.28
CA ALA A 544 6.45 30.00 -11.27
C ALA A 544 7.66 30.68 -11.91
N ASP A 545 7.67 32.01 -11.98
CA ASP A 545 8.76 32.79 -12.56
C ASP A 545 9.75 33.36 -11.51
N ALA A 546 9.46 33.16 -10.21
CA ALA A 546 10.26 33.59 -9.07
C ALA A 546 10.31 35.14 -8.91
N ASP A 547 9.23 35.84 -9.25
CA ASP A 547 9.09 37.27 -9.05
C ASP A 547 8.52 37.65 -7.68
N GLY A 548 8.13 36.68 -6.86
CA GLY A 548 7.55 36.82 -5.52
C GLY A 548 6.02 36.94 -5.51
N LYS A 549 5.37 36.83 -6.67
CA LYS A 549 3.91 36.87 -6.81
C LYS A 549 3.41 35.57 -7.43
N PRO A 550 2.44 34.89 -6.81
CA PRO A 550 1.94 33.62 -7.37
C PRO A 550 1.11 33.85 -8.63
N GLU A 551 1.33 33.03 -9.65
CA GLU A 551 0.51 32.90 -10.84
C GLU A 551 -0.54 31.80 -10.68
N LEU A 552 -1.57 31.87 -11.52
CA LEU A 552 -2.49 30.77 -11.74
C LEU A 552 -1.91 29.79 -12.74
N LEU A 553 -1.72 28.53 -12.31
CA LEU A 553 -1.22 27.44 -13.16
C LEU A 553 -2.38 26.69 -13.82
N LEU A 554 -2.46 26.78 -15.14
CA LEU A 554 -3.50 26.15 -15.96
C LEU A 554 -2.93 24.94 -16.71
N ALA A 555 -3.35 23.75 -16.28
CA ALA A 555 -3.02 22.52 -16.99
C ALA A 555 -3.97 22.30 -18.17
N GLN A 556 -3.40 21.99 -19.33
CA GLN A 556 -4.14 21.81 -20.58
C GLN A 556 -3.35 20.89 -21.52
N LYS A 557 -3.99 19.99 -22.24
CA LYS A 557 -3.31 19.17 -23.24
C LYS A 557 -1.99 18.58 -22.67
N ASN A 558 -0.85 18.89 -23.29
CA ASN A 558 0.47 18.43 -22.90
C ASN A 558 1.34 19.51 -22.22
N PHE A 559 0.73 20.57 -21.67
CA PHE A 559 1.47 21.66 -21.03
C PHE A 559 0.72 22.27 -19.84
N VAL A 560 1.46 23.03 -19.04
CA VAL A 560 0.94 23.93 -18.00
C VAL A 560 1.38 25.34 -18.34
N ARG A 561 0.47 26.31 -18.20
CA ARG A 561 0.76 27.74 -18.35
C ARG A 561 0.60 28.46 -17.03
N ALA A 562 1.58 29.27 -16.69
CA ALA A 562 1.48 30.27 -15.64
C ALA A 562 0.83 31.53 -16.24
N VAL A 563 -0.27 31.96 -15.68
CA VAL A 563 -1.07 33.09 -16.23
C VAL A 563 -1.44 34.11 -15.18
N VAL A 564 -1.52 35.36 -15.58
CA VAL A 564 -1.98 36.48 -14.77
C VAL A 564 -3.13 37.15 -15.53
N LEU A 565 -4.20 37.57 -14.84
CA LEU A 565 -5.31 38.29 -15.39
C LEU A 565 -4.85 39.72 -15.81
N GLN A 566 -5.06 40.10 -17.03
CA GLN A 566 -4.76 41.45 -17.53
C GLN A 566 -5.94 42.08 -18.26
N GLY A 567 -6.18 43.36 -18.02
CA GLY A 567 -7.24 44.11 -18.69
C GLY A 567 -7.35 45.51 -18.17
N SER A 568 -8.27 46.24 -18.72
CA SER A 568 -8.61 47.57 -18.26
C SER A 568 -10.02 47.58 -17.67
N PRO A 569 -10.20 47.96 -16.40
CA PRO A 569 -11.54 48.10 -15.81
C PRO A 569 -12.33 49.23 -16.53
N GLY A 570 -13.60 48.99 -16.91
CA GLY A 570 -14.50 49.98 -17.55
C GLY A 570 -15.56 49.39 -18.41
N HIS A 571 -16.39 50.26 -19.03
CA HIS A 571 -17.52 49.84 -19.88
C HIS A 571 -17.13 49.05 -21.14
N ASP A 572 -15.87 49.19 -21.61
CA ASP A 572 -15.28 48.42 -22.72
C ASP A 572 -14.18 47.47 -22.24
N ALA A 573 -14.32 46.93 -21.01
CA ALA A 573 -13.33 46.07 -20.37
C ALA A 573 -13.05 44.82 -21.20
N SER A 574 -11.86 44.70 -21.76
CA SER A 574 -11.37 43.46 -22.35
C SER A 574 -10.39 42.81 -21.40
N TRP A 575 -10.81 41.72 -20.75
CA TRP A 575 -9.99 40.93 -19.88
C TRP A 575 -9.44 39.71 -20.63
N ASN A 576 -8.19 39.36 -20.37
CA ASN A 576 -7.56 38.12 -20.84
C ASN A 576 -6.54 37.61 -19.86
N PHE A 577 -6.12 36.35 -20.03
CA PHE A 577 -4.98 35.82 -19.33
C PHE A 577 -3.68 36.02 -20.10
N ALA A 578 -2.76 36.81 -19.55
CA ALA A 578 -1.41 36.92 -20.07
C ALA A 578 -0.60 35.68 -19.61
N VAL A 579 0.00 35.02 -20.59
CA VAL A 579 0.89 33.88 -20.31
C VAL A 579 2.26 34.41 -19.89
N ARG A 580 2.67 34.10 -18.67
CA ARG A 580 4.00 34.46 -18.14
C ARG A 580 5.02 33.39 -18.51
N ASP A 581 4.61 32.09 -18.35
CA ASP A 581 5.49 30.97 -18.62
C ASP A 581 4.71 29.75 -19.13
N GLN A 582 5.40 28.80 -19.75
CA GLN A 582 4.81 27.52 -20.19
C GLN A 582 5.79 26.38 -19.94
N VAL A 583 5.28 25.32 -19.35
CA VAL A 583 6.02 24.08 -19.09
C VAL A 583 5.36 22.95 -19.86
N ASN A 584 6.12 22.25 -20.69
CA ASN A 584 5.63 21.13 -21.47
C ASN A 584 5.83 19.80 -20.72
N GLY A 585 4.88 18.89 -20.84
CA GLY A 585 5.01 17.51 -20.38
C GLY A 585 6.06 16.75 -21.16
N ALA A 586 6.40 15.57 -20.67
CA ALA A 586 7.46 14.72 -21.23
C ALA A 586 7.22 14.26 -22.70
N SER A 587 6.02 14.42 -23.21
CA SER A 587 5.65 14.04 -24.59
C SER A 587 4.53 14.91 -25.14
N SER A 588 4.50 15.04 -26.47
CA SER A 588 3.38 15.70 -27.17
C SER A 588 2.04 14.97 -27.00
N SER A 589 2.06 13.70 -26.64
CA SER A 589 0.87 12.88 -26.33
C SER A 589 0.49 12.86 -24.85
N SER A 590 1.19 13.60 -23.99
CA SER A 590 0.84 13.74 -22.58
C SER A 590 -0.50 14.47 -22.43
N ARG A 591 -1.30 14.07 -21.41
CA ARG A 591 -2.49 14.79 -20.99
C ARG A 591 -2.30 15.30 -19.56
N ILE A 592 -1.84 16.54 -19.46
CA ILE A 592 -1.54 17.17 -18.17
C ILE A 592 -2.84 17.74 -17.59
N VAL A 593 -3.23 17.25 -16.43
CA VAL A 593 -4.47 17.63 -15.74
C VAL A 593 -4.22 18.33 -14.41
N GLY A 594 -2.96 18.53 -14.02
CA GLY A 594 -2.60 19.25 -12.80
C GLY A 594 -1.12 19.51 -12.68
N ALA A 595 -0.79 20.47 -11.84
CA ALA A 595 0.58 20.81 -11.49
C ALA A 595 0.68 21.19 -10.01
N ALA A 596 1.88 21.06 -9.44
CA ALA A 596 2.23 21.60 -8.13
C ALA A 596 3.66 22.13 -8.17
N VAL A 597 3.94 23.12 -7.35
CA VAL A 597 5.29 23.68 -7.18
C VAL A 597 5.96 23.06 -5.98
N LEU A 598 7.19 22.63 -6.16
CA LEU A 598 8.02 22.06 -5.11
C LEU A 598 9.31 22.88 -4.98
N PRO A 599 9.54 23.53 -3.82
CA PRO A 599 10.82 24.14 -3.54
C PRO A 599 11.91 23.07 -3.49
N LEU A 600 13.02 23.31 -4.21
CA LEU A 600 14.16 22.40 -4.21
C LEU A 600 15.23 22.91 -3.24
N PRO A 601 15.76 22.07 -2.33
CA PRO A 601 16.87 22.45 -1.46
C PRO A 601 18.08 22.92 -2.27
N GLY A 602 18.59 24.11 -1.97
CA GLY A 602 19.76 24.67 -2.65
C GLY A 602 19.54 25.25 -4.06
N SER A 603 18.31 25.18 -4.60
CA SER A 603 17.94 25.84 -5.87
C SER A 603 17.28 27.20 -5.61
N LYS A 604 17.56 28.18 -6.48
CA LYS A 604 16.86 29.47 -6.46
C LYS A 604 15.50 29.39 -7.14
N SER A 605 15.30 28.45 -8.04
CA SER A 605 14.04 28.22 -8.75
C SER A 605 13.38 26.95 -8.25
N PRO A 606 12.07 26.98 -8.01
CA PRO A 606 11.32 25.79 -7.63
C PRO A 606 11.28 24.80 -8.80
N ALA A 607 10.94 23.54 -8.52
CA ALA A 607 10.54 22.58 -9.53
C ALA A 607 9.02 22.60 -9.73
N LEU A 608 8.58 22.23 -10.91
CA LEU A 608 7.18 21.95 -11.22
C LEU A 608 6.97 20.45 -11.35
N VAL A 609 5.99 19.94 -10.63
CA VAL A 609 5.54 18.55 -10.76
C VAL A 609 4.28 18.55 -11.61
N LEU A 610 4.34 17.91 -12.78
CA LEU A 610 3.21 17.79 -13.72
C LEU A 610 2.58 16.42 -13.58
N PHE A 611 1.25 16.39 -13.49
CA PHE A 611 0.48 15.14 -13.48
C PHE A 611 -0.04 14.81 -14.87
N ASP A 612 0.42 13.70 -15.43
CA ASP A 612 0.00 13.15 -16.72
C ASP A 612 -1.03 12.02 -16.50
N ALA A 613 -2.29 12.30 -16.80
CA ALA A 613 -3.38 11.36 -16.57
C ALA A 613 -3.35 10.14 -17.51
N ASP A 614 -2.92 10.30 -18.76
CA ASP A 614 -2.87 9.21 -19.75
C ASP A 614 -1.72 8.26 -19.47
N ARG A 615 -0.60 8.79 -18.99
CA ARG A 615 0.58 8.01 -18.60
C ARG A 615 0.54 7.56 -17.14
N LYS A 616 -0.44 8.04 -16.37
CA LYS A 616 -0.57 7.77 -14.93
C LYS A 616 0.75 8.02 -14.21
N GLY A 617 1.34 9.19 -14.45
CA GLY A 617 2.67 9.52 -13.97
C GLY A 617 2.85 10.97 -13.58
N LEU A 618 3.87 11.21 -12.74
CA LEU A 618 4.36 12.52 -12.39
C LEU A 618 5.65 12.80 -13.12
N THR A 619 5.74 13.96 -13.76
CA THR A 619 6.98 14.43 -14.35
C THR A 619 7.49 15.63 -13.55
N LEU A 620 8.70 15.53 -13.01
CA LEU A 620 9.39 16.64 -12.40
C LEU A 620 10.05 17.47 -13.50
N CYS A 621 9.73 18.74 -13.55
CA CYS A 621 10.34 19.70 -14.46
C CYS A 621 11.20 20.69 -13.67
N THR A 622 12.41 20.94 -14.13
CA THR A 622 13.36 21.90 -13.54
C THR A 622 13.83 22.89 -14.58
N ARG A 623 14.31 24.06 -14.14
CA ARG A 623 14.92 25.04 -15.06
C ARG A 623 16.40 24.72 -15.25
N ASN A 624 16.85 24.74 -16.50
CA ASN A 624 18.27 24.64 -16.81
C ASN A 624 19.00 25.99 -16.58
N ALA A 625 20.31 26.02 -16.80
CA ALA A 625 21.12 27.22 -16.64
C ALA A 625 20.69 28.41 -17.54
N ALA A 626 19.97 28.15 -18.62
CA ALA A 626 19.40 29.16 -19.50
C ALA A 626 17.96 29.60 -19.07
N GLY A 627 17.46 29.10 -17.94
CA GLY A 627 16.13 29.40 -17.43
C GLY A 627 15.00 28.69 -18.14
N VAL A 628 15.29 27.71 -19.00
CA VAL A 628 14.29 26.94 -19.77
C VAL A 628 13.87 25.72 -18.96
N TRP A 629 12.56 25.43 -18.96
CA TRP A 629 12.01 24.25 -18.32
C TRP A 629 12.35 22.97 -19.10
N GLU A 630 12.88 22.01 -18.39
CA GLU A 630 13.20 20.69 -18.92
C GLU A 630 12.46 19.61 -18.14
N PRO A 631 11.72 18.73 -18.85
CA PRO A 631 11.11 17.58 -18.20
C PRO A 631 12.18 16.56 -17.81
N GLY A 632 12.20 16.18 -16.53
CA GLY A 632 13.07 15.15 -16.01
C GLY A 632 12.41 13.76 -16.08
N LYS A 633 12.74 12.92 -15.11
CA LYS A 633 12.20 11.55 -14.99
C LYS A 633 10.71 11.59 -14.68
N THR A 634 9.96 10.69 -15.28
CA THR A 634 8.56 10.45 -14.95
C THR A 634 8.43 9.26 -13.99
N LEU A 635 7.70 9.45 -12.91
CA LEU A 635 7.36 8.42 -11.93
C LEU A 635 5.98 7.84 -12.24
N ALA A 636 5.88 6.52 -12.27
CA ALA A 636 4.58 5.85 -12.29
C ALA A 636 3.86 6.00 -10.94
N LEU A 637 2.58 6.34 -10.99
CA LEU A 637 1.78 6.54 -9.80
C LEU A 637 1.23 5.21 -9.24
N PRO A 638 1.19 5.04 -7.92
CA PRO A 638 0.67 3.83 -7.30
C PRO A 638 -0.86 3.72 -7.37
N VAL A 639 -1.55 4.85 -7.46
CA VAL A 639 -3.01 4.95 -7.59
C VAL A 639 -3.35 5.78 -8.81
N THR A 640 -4.51 5.60 -9.41
CA THR A 640 -4.82 6.14 -10.75
C THR A 640 -5.93 7.17 -10.79
N ASP A 641 -6.72 7.27 -9.71
CA ASP A 641 -7.86 8.18 -9.64
C ASP A 641 -7.54 9.31 -8.67
N PHE A 642 -7.36 10.53 -9.20
CA PHE A 642 -7.00 11.71 -8.42
C PHE A 642 -8.01 12.81 -8.56
N ALA A 643 -8.27 13.50 -7.43
CA ALA A 643 -9.08 14.69 -7.35
C ALA A 643 -8.26 15.96 -7.06
N SER A 644 -7.07 15.82 -6.49
CA SER A 644 -6.16 16.95 -6.22
C SER A 644 -4.71 16.52 -6.14
N LEU A 645 -3.82 17.49 -6.32
CA LEU A 645 -2.38 17.40 -6.14
C LEU A 645 -1.93 18.63 -5.37
N GLN A 646 -1.21 18.43 -4.27
CA GLN A 646 -0.75 19.55 -3.45
C GLN A 646 0.62 19.29 -2.80
N PRO A 647 1.45 20.33 -2.68
CA PRO A 647 2.66 20.25 -1.87
C PRO A 647 2.30 20.20 -0.38
N ILE A 648 3.00 19.36 0.37
CA ILE A 648 2.81 19.21 1.82
C ILE A 648 4.15 19.22 2.54
N SER A 649 4.11 19.50 3.85
CA SER A 649 5.27 19.44 4.73
C SER A 649 5.16 18.23 5.64
N LEU A 650 6.20 17.39 5.68
CA LEU A 650 6.27 16.21 6.54
C LEU A 650 7.45 16.32 7.50
N GLY A 651 7.20 16.07 8.80
CA GLY A 651 8.19 16.13 9.88
C GLY A 651 8.54 17.56 10.34
N THR A 652 9.42 17.66 11.30
CA THR A 652 9.74 18.90 12.01
C THR A 652 10.54 19.96 11.23
N ASN A 653 11.02 19.65 10.04
CA ASN A 653 11.90 20.56 9.26
C ASN A 653 11.14 21.29 8.15
N THR A 654 10.05 21.95 8.48
CA THR A 654 8.96 22.33 7.58
C THR A 654 8.90 23.79 7.16
N ALA A 655 10.03 24.50 7.06
CA ALA A 655 10.05 25.86 6.49
C ALA A 655 9.54 25.93 5.04
N SER A 656 9.49 24.80 4.33
CA SER A 656 9.00 24.68 2.95
C SER A 656 8.45 23.28 2.71
N PRO A 657 7.47 23.10 1.81
CA PRO A 657 6.98 21.78 1.41
C PRO A 657 8.12 20.86 0.96
N ASN A 658 8.13 19.65 1.51
CA ASN A 658 9.14 18.63 1.23
C ASN A 658 8.55 17.34 0.64
N ALA A 659 7.26 17.33 0.38
CA ALA A 659 6.54 16.21 -0.23
C ALA A 659 5.40 16.70 -1.12
N ILE A 660 4.95 15.82 -2.01
CA ILE A 660 3.75 16.00 -2.83
C ILE A 660 2.73 14.95 -2.43
N ALA A 661 1.53 15.39 -2.09
CA ALA A 661 0.38 14.53 -1.81
C ALA A 661 -0.61 14.52 -2.96
N PHE A 662 -1.21 13.36 -3.17
CA PHE A 662 -2.29 13.13 -4.13
C PHE A 662 -3.52 12.63 -3.41
N LEU A 663 -4.63 13.20 -3.75
CA LEU A 663 -5.91 12.79 -3.24
C LEU A 663 -6.70 12.01 -4.27
N GLY A 664 -7.07 10.79 -3.90
CA GLY A 664 -8.04 10.00 -4.64
C GLY A 664 -9.28 9.70 -3.81
N PRO A 665 -10.37 9.23 -4.40
CA PRO A 665 -11.59 8.91 -3.66
C PRO A 665 -11.40 7.76 -2.64
N ASN A 666 -10.45 6.86 -2.89
CA ASN A 666 -10.23 5.65 -2.09
C ASN A 666 -8.84 5.56 -1.46
N ALA A 667 -7.97 6.54 -1.68
CA ALA A 667 -6.64 6.56 -1.10
C ALA A 667 -6.05 7.97 -1.11
N VAL A 668 -5.20 8.26 -0.13
CA VAL A 668 -4.24 9.35 -0.16
C VAL A 668 -2.87 8.75 -0.44
N ALA A 669 -2.16 9.31 -1.39
CA ALA A 669 -0.78 8.92 -1.64
C ALA A 669 0.13 10.14 -1.55
N TRP A 670 1.36 9.93 -1.11
CA TRP A 670 2.36 10.99 -1.10
C TRP A 670 3.75 10.45 -1.41
N LYS A 671 4.59 11.37 -1.89
CA LYS A 671 6.01 11.13 -2.08
C LYS A 671 6.79 12.19 -1.35
N SER A 672 7.62 11.76 -0.41
CA SER A 672 8.62 12.63 0.22
C SER A 672 9.84 12.79 -0.71
N PHE A 673 10.40 14.00 -0.73
CA PHE A 673 11.63 14.36 -1.44
C PHE A 673 12.78 14.70 -0.49
N SER A 674 12.57 14.54 0.80
CA SER A 674 13.58 14.70 1.85
C SER A 674 13.39 13.62 2.91
N GLY A 675 14.44 13.35 3.67
CA GLY A 675 14.41 12.34 4.72
C GLY A 675 14.81 10.95 4.23
N GLU A 676 14.70 9.99 5.13
CA GLU A 676 14.94 8.58 4.84
C GLU A 676 13.86 8.03 3.91
N SER A 677 14.24 7.19 2.99
CA SER A 677 13.31 6.51 2.09
C SER A 677 13.58 5.01 2.09
N TRP A 678 12.53 4.22 1.84
CA TRP A 678 12.69 2.79 1.60
C TRP A 678 13.19 2.52 0.19
N GLU A 679 14.11 1.58 0.03
CA GLU A 679 14.55 1.09 -1.27
C GLU A 679 14.65 -0.43 -1.27
N LEU A 680 14.50 -1.01 -2.46
CA LEU A 680 14.79 -2.41 -2.72
C LEU A 680 16.20 -2.50 -3.30
N GLY A 681 17.13 -3.01 -2.48
CA GLY A 681 18.53 -3.19 -2.88
C GLY A 681 18.76 -4.59 -3.41
N GLU A 682 19.06 -4.76 -4.71
CA GLU A 682 19.46 -6.07 -5.24
C GLU A 682 20.82 -6.47 -4.64
N LEU A 683 20.87 -7.65 -4.02
CA LEU A 683 22.07 -8.22 -3.45
C LEU A 683 22.83 -9.06 -4.50
N ASP A 684 22.11 -9.96 -5.17
CA ASP A 684 22.64 -10.80 -6.25
C ASP A 684 21.50 -11.36 -7.11
N GLY A 685 21.87 -12.00 -8.22
CA GLY A 685 20.93 -12.62 -9.15
C GLY A 685 21.40 -13.95 -9.69
N TYR A 686 20.44 -14.78 -10.08
CA TYR A 686 20.66 -16.11 -10.61
C TYR A 686 19.91 -16.34 -11.92
N GLU A 687 20.58 -16.97 -12.87
CA GLU A 687 19.97 -17.47 -14.12
C GLU A 687 20.29 -18.95 -14.26
N THR A 688 19.26 -19.76 -14.56
CA THR A 688 19.50 -21.18 -14.78
C THR A 688 20.36 -21.42 -16.02
N PRO A 689 21.43 -22.21 -15.94
CA PRO A 689 22.22 -22.55 -17.13
C PRO A 689 21.57 -23.64 -18.01
N VAL A 690 20.36 -24.10 -17.62
CA VAL A 690 19.61 -25.05 -18.47
C VAL A 690 19.17 -24.34 -19.75
N LYS A 691 19.65 -24.79 -20.87
CA LYS A 691 19.32 -24.22 -22.18
C LYS A 691 17.79 -24.25 -22.41
N ASP A 692 17.21 -23.13 -22.76
CA ASP A 692 15.77 -22.91 -22.90
C ASP A 692 14.96 -23.26 -21.63
N GLY A 693 15.61 -23.31 -20.46
CA GLY A 693 14.99 -23.46 -19.17
C GLY A 693 14.41 -22.13 -18.69
N PHE A 694 13.39 -22.20 -17.86
CA PHE A 694 12.71 -21.04 -17.32
C PHE A 694 12.31 -21.29 -15.85
N LEU A 695 12.91 -20.56 -14.94
CA LEU A 695 12.56 -20.65 -13.53
C LEU A 695 11.09 -20.25 -13.33
N HIS A 696 10.34 -21.09 -12.63
CA HIS A 696 8.91 -20.94 -12.47
C HIS A 696 8.55 -20.54 -11.04
N ASP A 697 9.15 -21.18 -10.06
CA ASP A 697 8.87 -20.95 -8.64
C ASP A 697 10.14 -21.07 -7.81
N VAL A 698 10.10 -20.58 -6.56
CA VAL A 698 11.23 -20.59 -5.63
C VAL A 698 10.74 -20.74 -4.20
N ILE A 699 11.43 -21.57 -3.44
CA ILE A 699 11.30 -21.69 -1.98
C ILE A 699 12.66 -21.51 -1.32
N SER A 700 12.67 -21.28 -0.01
CA SER A 700 13.87 -21.14 0.82
C SER A 700 13.91 -22.17 1.94
N GLY A 701 15.10 -22.55 2.37
CA GLY A 701 15.34 -23.44 3.51
C GLY A 701 16.82 -23.70 3.73
N ASP A 702 17.25 -23.78 4.99
CA ASP A 702 18.64 -24.08 5.35
C ASP A 702 18.90 -25.58 5.20
N LEU A 703 19.18 -26.00 3.96
CA LEU A 703 19.41 -27.43 3.63
C LEU A 703 20.78 -27.94 4.08
N ASN A 704 21.78 -27.08 4.15
CA ASN A 704 23.13 -27.45 4.52
C ASN A 704 23.48 -27.18 6.00
N GLN A 705 22.52 -26.65 6.77
CA GLN A 705 22.64 -26.28 8.18
C GLN A 705 23.79 -25.30 8.47
N ASP A 706 24.05 -24.37 7.56
CA ASP A 706 25.06 -23.32 7.76
C ASP A 706 24.50 -22.04 8.42
N GLY A 707 23.22 -22.04 8.77
CA GLY A 707 22.49 -20.91 9.38
C GLY A 707 21.98 -19.90 8.38
N ARG A 708 22.05 -20.18 7.08
CA ARG A 708 21.48 -19.38 5.99
C ARG A 708 20.50 -20.24 5.21
N ARG A 709 19.48 -19.60 4.65
CA ARG A 709 18.51 -20.33 3.85
C ARG A 709 18.98 -20.44 2.41
N ASP A 710 19.12 -21.66 1.91
CA ASP A 710 19.36 -21.97 0.51
C ASP A 710 18.10 -21.72 -0.31
N LEU A 711 18.27 -21.55 -1.63
CA LEU A 711 17.17 -21.32 -2.56
C LEU A 711 16.97 -22.54 -3.44
N VAL A 712 15.75 -23.06 -3.48
CA VAL A 712 15.34 -24.15 -4.35
C VAL A 712 14.44 -23.60 -5.45
N PHE A 713 14.97 -23.53 -6.67
CA PHE A 713 14.23 -23.09 -7.84
C PHE A 713 13.61 -24.26 -8.59
N MET A 714 12.35 -24.13 -8.91
CA MET A 714 11.63 -25.10 -9.75
C MET A 714 11.58 -24.60 -11.20
N GLU A 715 12.09 -25.41 -12.10
CA GLU A 715 12.03 -25.20 -13.55
C GLU A 715 11.04 -26.19 -14.16
N THR A 716 9.92 -25.69 -14.68
CA THR A 716 8.80 -26.53 -15.12
C THR A 716 8.82 -26.87 -16.60
N THR A 717 9.64 -26.19 -17.43
CA THR A 717 9.72 -26.46 -18.88
C THR A 717 10.40 -27.79 -19.17
N LYS A 718 11.40 -28.11 -18.34
CA LYS A 718 12.18 -29.36 -18.45
C LYS A 718 12.20 -30.16 -17.15
N ALA A 719 11.36 -29.79 -16.18
CA ALA A 719 11.15 -30.44 -14.90
C ALA A 719 12.45 -30.62 -14.07
N TYR A 720 13.21 -29.56 -13.87
CA TYR A 720 14.41 -29.52 -13.04
C TYR A 720 14.18 -28.82 -11.73
N VAL A 721 15.00 -29.20 -10.76
CA VAL A 721 15.27 -28.42 -9.54
C VAL A 721 16.69 -27.89 -9.60
N ASP A 722 16.84 -26.59 -9.39
CA ASP A 722 18.13 -25.92 -9.20
C ASP A 722 18.27 -25.53 -7.73
N LEU A 723 19.26 -26.07 -7.03
CA LEU A 723 19.63 -25.67 -5.67
C LEU A 723 20.78 -24.67 -5.76
N VAL A 724 20.56 -23.52 -5.11
CA VAL A 724 21.50 -22.40 -5.06
C VAL A 724 21.72 -22.00 -3.62
N THR A 725 22.97 -21.86 -3.21
CA THR A 725 23.36 -21.48 -1.84
C THR A 725 24.07 -20.13 -1.82
N PHE A 726 24.37 -19.63 -0.63
CA PHE A 726 25.11 -18.39 -0.44
C PHE A 726 26.58 -18.65 -0.07
N GLU A 727 27.52 -18.30 -0.93
CA GLU A 727 28.95 -18.29 -0.58
C GLU A 727 29.27 -17.20 0.46
N LYS A 728 28.59 -16.05 0.33
CA LYS A 728 28.62 -14.89 1.23
C LYS A 728 27.20 -14.33 1.35
N PRO A 729 26.89 -13.50 2.35
CA PRO A 729 25.54 -12.92 2.50
C PRO A 729 24.95 -12.28 1.22
N SER A 730 25.78 -11.88 0.29
CA SER A 730 25.40 -11.20 -0.96
C SER A 730 25.86 -11.91 -2.23
N ARG A 731 26.17 -13.24 -2.18
CA ARG A 731 26.61 -13.95 -3.39
C ARG A 731 26.01 -15.33 -3.50
N LEU A 732 25.19 -15.52 -4.52
CA LEU A 732 24.60 -16.79 -4.89
C LEU A 732 25.57 -17.67 -5.68
N VAL A 733 25.65 -18.94 -5.32
CA VAL A 733 26.41 -19.96 -6.07
C VAL A 733 25.56 -21.19 -6.31
N PRO A 734 25.58 -21.76 -7.52
CA PRO A 734 24.89 -23.02 -7.79
C PRO A 734 25.49 -24.14 -6.94
N ALA A 735 24.65 -24.89 -6.24
CA ALA A 735 25.08 -26.04 -5.46
C ALA A 735 24.89 -27.34 -6.25
N THR A 736 23.66 -27.69 -6.59
CA THR A 736 23.36 -28.90 -7.34
C THR A 736 22.10 -28.76 -8.17
N ARG A 737 21.93 -29.64 -9.16
CA ARG A 737 20.77 -29.66 -10.05
C ARG A 737 20.45 -31.07 -10.47
N TRP A 738 19.16 -31.39 -10.52
CA TRP A 738 18.73 -32.68 -11.05
C TRP A 738 17.34 -32.60 -11.71
N PRO A 739 17.04 -33.50 -12.67
CA PRO A 739 15.69 -33.63 -13.22
C PRO A 739 14.80 -34.32 -12.18
N VAL A 740 13.61 -33.79 -11.94
CA VAL A 740 12.62 -34.41 -11.05
C VAL A 740 11.95 -35.59 -11.69
N PHE A 741 11.66 -35.50 -12.99
CA PHE A 741 11.12 -36.57 -13.81
C PHE A 741 11.37 -36.29 -15.30
N GLU A 742 11.30 -37.33 -16.14
CA GLU A 742 11.33 -37.19 -17.58
C GLU A 742 9.90 -37.24 -18.12
N GLU A 743 9.44 -36.13 -18.69
CA GLU A 743 8.16 -36.09 -19.39
C GLU A 743 8.30 -36.77 -20.77
N ARG A 744 7.77 -37.97 -20.91
CA ARG A 744 7.63 -38.60 -22.25
C ARG A 744 6.44 -37.99 -22.96
N THR A 745 6.67 -37.00 -23.81
CA THR A 745 5.63 -36.38 -24.65
C THR A 745 5.02 -37.37 -25.60
N PHE A 746 3.96 -38.06 -25.18
CA PHE A 746 3.02 -38.66 -26.12
C PHE A 746 2.12 -37.53 -26.66
N ARG A 747 1.97 -37.46 -27.96
CA ARG A 747 1.40 -36.36 -28.76
C ARG A 747 -0.09 -36.00 -28.49
N GLN A 748 -0.55 -36.00 -27.27
CA GLN A 748 -1.84 -35.42 -26.91
C GLN A 748 -1.67 -34.54 -25.66
N ARG A 749 -1.31 -33.27 -25.89
CA ARG A 749 -1.47 -32.25 -24.87
C ARG A 749 -2.96 -32.18 -24.52
N ARG A 750 -3.32 -32.64 -23.34
CA ARG A 750 -4.57 -32.21 -22.70
C ARG A 750 -4.41 -30.74 -22.40
N PRO A 751 -5.39 -29.89 -22.75
CA PRO A 751 -5.34 -28.49 -22.31
C PRO A 751 -5.48 -28.43 -20.80
N VAL A 752 -4.59 -27.66 -20.15
CA VAL A 752 -4.67 -27.25 -18.74
C VAL A 752 -4.36 -28.37 -17.73
N GLU A 753 -3.17 -28.92 -17.75
CA GLU A 753 -2.54 -29.44 -16.53
C GLU A 753 -1.71 -28.32 -15.91
N ALA A 754 -1.73 -28.19 -14.54
CA ALA A 754 -0.88 -27.27 -13.82
C ALA A 754 0.60 -27.53 -14.17
N PRO A 755 1.47 -26.52 -14.16
CA PRO A 755 2.90 -26.75 -14.37
C PRO A 755 3.44 -27.69 -13.27
N GLU A 756 4.34 -28.60 -13.65
CA GLU A 756 4.94 -29.57 -12.74
C GLU A 756 6.48 -29.42 -12.75
N PRO A 757 7.13 -29.51 -11.59
CA PRO A 757 6.62 -29.74 -10.24
C PRO A 757 5.81 -28.54 -9.72
N ARG A 758 4.77 -28.78 -8.87
CA ARG A 758 3.82 -27.74 -8.47
C ARG A 758 4.23 -26.96 -7.25
N GLU A 759 4.59 -27.65 -6.19
CA GLU A 759 4.96 -27.10 -4.90
C GLU A 759 6.15 -27.87 -4.33
N ALA A 760 6.94 -27.20 -3.50
CA ALA A 760 7.99 -27.83 -2.73
C ALA A 760 8.05 -27.24 -1.32
N LEU A 761 8.66 -27.95 -0.37
CA LEU A 761 8.99 -27.47 0.96
C LEU A 761 10.28 -28.09 1.47
N VAL A 762 10.90 -27.43 2.43
CA VAL A 762 12.08 -27.92 3.17
C VAL A 762 11.65 -28.18 4.61
N ALA A 763 11.84 -29.42 5.08
CA ALA A 763 11.55 -29.83 6.45
C ALA A 763 12.35 -31.08 6.83
N GLU A 764 12.64 -31.26 8.10
CA GLU A 764 13.18 -32.50 8.59
C GLU A 764 12.09 -33.57 8.60
N LEU A 765 12.21 -34.60 7.77
CA LEU A 765 11.22 -35.67 7.58
C LEU A 765 11.77 -37.06 7.85
N THR A 766 13.08 -37.21 7.93
CA THR A 766 13.74 -38.52 8.01
C THR A 766 14.17 -38.90 9.43
N GLY A 767 14.12 -37.98 10.40
CA GLY A 767 14.49 -38.21 11.81
C GLY A 767 15.99 -38.21 12.05
N ASP A 768 16.79 -37.72 11.11
CA ASP A 768 18.24 -37.63 11.22
C ASP A 768 18.73 -36.22 11.64
N GLY A 769 17.80 -35.29 11.82
CA GLY A 769 18.06 -33.92 12.22
C GLY A 769 18.50 -33.00 11.07
N LYS A 770 18.46 -33.46 9.82
CA LYS A 770 18.76 -32.65 8.63
C LYS A 770 17.47 -32.29 7.88
N PRO A 771 17.36 -31.06 7.35
CA PRO A 771 16.21 -30.69 6.53
C PRO A 771 16.23 -31.44 5.18
N ASP A 772 15.11 -32.06 4.84
CA ASP A 772 14.89 -32.76 3.58
C ASP A 772 14.10 -31.88 2.61
N LEU A 773 14.10 -32.21 1.32
CA LEU A 773 13.29 -31.56 0.30
C LEU A 773 12.09 -32.43 -0.09
N ALA A 774 10.87 -31.94 0.16
CA ALA A 774 9.64 -32.55 -0.33
C ALA A 774 9.08 -31.79 -1.53
N ILE A 775 8.69 -32.51 -2.59
CA ILE A 775 8.18 -31.94 -3.84
C ILE A 775 6.85 -32.62 -4.19
N LEU A 776 5.85 -31.79 -4.47
CA LEU A 776 4.55 -32.24 -4.94
C LEU A 776 4.55 -32.36 -6.48
N VAL A 777 4.30 -33.56 -6.97
CA VAL A 777 4.28 -33.88 -8.40
C VAL A 777 3.08 -34.79 -8.73
N HIS A 778 2.21 -34.35 -9.61
CA HIS A 778 1.01 -35.08 -10.04
C HIS A 778 0.11 -35.55 -8.87
N ASP A 779 0.17 -36.85 -8.53
CA ASP A 779 -0.63 -37.52 -7.52
C ASP A 779 0.21 -38.00 -6.31
N ARG A 780 1.45 -37.51 -6.17
CA ARG A 780 2.44 -38.02 -5.21
C ARG A 780 3.34 -36.93 -4.63
N ILE A 781 3.91 -37.26 -3.49
CA ILE A 781 4.97 -36.47 -2.87
C ILE A 781 6.28 -37.22 -3.07
N LEU A 782 7.30 -36.52 -3.55
CA LEU A 782 8.68 -36.98 -3.64
C LEU A 782 9.45 -36.39 -2.47
N VAL A 783 10.04 -37.22 -1.63
CA VAL A 783 10.94 -36.79 -0.55
C VAL A 783 12.37 -37.12 -0.95
N TYR A 784 13.24 -36.14 -0.95
CA TYR A 784 14.67 -36.25 -1.16
C TYR A 784 15.36 -36.10 0.18
N PRO A 785 15.74 -37.22 0.86
CA PRO A 785 16.49 -37.16 2.11
C PRO A 785 17.86 -36.52 1.92
N GLN A 786 18.22 -35.62 2.84
CA GLN A 786 19.57 -35.05 2.92
C GLN A 786 20.49 -36.02 3.68
N GLU A 787 21.67 -36.40 3.08
CA GLU A 787 22.65 -37.30 3.70
C GLU A 787 23.76 -36.59 4.47
#